data_c6f2497757cf8b2b1b482e70cc5b57c1
#
_entry.id   c6f2497757cf8b2b1b482e70cc5b57c1
#
_cell.length_a   1.000
_cell.length_b   1.000
_cell.length_c   1.000
_cell.angle_alpha   90.00
_cell.angle_beta   90.00
_cell.angle_gamma   90.00
#
_symmetry.space_group_name_H-M   'P 1'
#
loop_
_entity.id
_entity.type
_entity.pdbx_description
1 polymer ?
#
loop_
_entity_poly.entity_id
_entity_poly.type
_entity_poly.pdbx_seq_one_letter_code
_entity_poly.pdbx_strand_id
1 'polypeptide(L)'
;MGRNFIWLFGENLAATSNNNSYYFWKQVVARRDGIDKYLVLEKNAANKAAYASLSNEEKSFVVWKNTVKHFKIYLNADMYFVSLSYKDITPTKLGFLKTEFFIEKPLVYLQHGTLGIKAIEYKGYGYNNNMFRFLYYNKNIKPTLMDYNKFKDYQLYYGIYPPRYIELVKRHKAYHSEPKKGKDILWFMTWREYLGDNYMTQMLMHQIKGVLSSQKLADYLEKTNSTFTVCLHQFFDEEKIEEFKECIKTDKIKFIHSHKTDVLDELAKNDVLITDYSSVGFDFTVLNKPVILYQPDLKNYLAKRNLYCEVEELEQYSYTKARELVDVIADESYSINQFFKSRLPEEIDYDFIESGAHIDRMYEEFSTIQKNKVTFLGYNFYGVGGTVFATRSLAEALLEKNYLVELLSLKCTAKPKEMPYGLQLTALYKANSRRKIELLKRGFFRWKGLYGHLDCDCSRQNLSPYAGMAMRKKLENINSKTVISTRESLHLFLNDATSEKIEEKIYFFHCTAALVNELFPDIVNKMEKIDIGKAVFVSEENRQLYLDKFNFKNYKDYIVLGNTLESSRSVAREDIGAIEENVNSNNPEEPQRDYFLGMYLLRISHEREADINNLIGFAKYLKEQKVDDIVIDVYGTGDYLNEFLDKIFDNEVEDYICYCGETSNPKNQMKNHDAVVDFTLNHSFGMPYIEAILNGKMVYCTENTGSREVLNGIDGCIYTSYEDLLNKIRKFPEVTDDQLRDNYDKISKLYSREVLGEKFVEFLKK
;
A
#
# COMPACT_ATOMS: atom_id res chain seq x y z
N MET A 1 28.70 -12.74 -11.57
CA MET A 1 27.68 -13.07 -10.57
C MET A 1 26.90 -11.80 -10.23
N GLY A 2 25.59 -11.80 -10.39
CA GLY A 2 24.73 -10.68 -10.04
C GLY A 2 24.79 -10.33 -8.54
N ARG A 3 24.48 -9.08 -8.17
CA ARG A 3 24.42 -8.60 -6.80
C ARG A 3 23.39 -9.40 -5.98
N ASN A 4 23.72 -9.82 -4.75
CA ASN A 4 22.74 -10.36 -3.81
C ASN A 4 21.60 -9.35 -3.55
N PHE A 5 20.40 -9.84 -3.24
CA PHE A 5 19.37 -8.97 -2.65
C PHE A 5 19.82 -8.47 -1.30
N ILE A 6 19.39 -7.29 -0.92
CA ILE A 6 19.74 -6.67 0.36
C ILE A 6 18.45 -6.38 1.14
N TRP A 7 18.34 -6.98 2.31
CA TRP A 7 17.31 -6.66 3.30
C TRP A 7 17.89 -5.83 4.44
N LEU A 8 17.19 -4.79 4.85
CA LEU A 8 17.63 -3.90 5.91
C LEU A 8 16.62 -3.90 7.06
N PHE A 9 17.09 -4.29 8.22
CA PHE A 9 16.32 -4.42 9.45
C PHE A 9 16.60 -3.28 10.41
N GLY A 10 15.60 -2.83 11.18
CA GLY A 10 15.75 -1.87 12.25
C GLY A 10 14.53 -1.84 13.16
N GLU A 11 14.73 -1.37 14.39
CA GLU A 11 13.66 -1.23 15.37
C GLU A 11 13.90 -0.03 16.28
N ASN A 12 12.83 0.53 16.80
CA ASN A 12 12.86 1.60 17.80
C ASN A 12 13.91 2.69 17.52
N LEU A 13 13.83 3.31 16.32
CA LEU A 13 14.78 4.32 15.82
C LEU A 13 16.25 3.82 15.79
N ALA A 14 16.46 2.52 15.72
CA ALA A 14 17.73 1.79 15.87
C ALA A 14 18.33 1.85 17.31
N ALA A 15 17.55 2.26 18.31
CA ALA A 15 18.02 2.45 19.68
C ALA A 15 18.10 1.16 20.49
N THR A 16 17.36 0.11 20.10
CA THR A 16 17.30 -1.19 20.79
C THR A 16 17.61 -2.36 19.88
N SER A 17 17.80 -3.53 20.47
CA SER A 17 18.04 -4.81 19.81
C SER A 17 17.36 -5.95 20.59
N ASN A 18 16.07 -5.78 20.88
CA ASN A 18 15.29 -6.70 21.70
C ASN A 18 13.81 -6.79 21.28
N ASN A 19 13.50 -6.43 20.02
CA ASN A 19 12.14 -6.47 19.48
C ASN A 19 12.06 -7.31 18.19
N ASN A 20 10.93 -7.26 17.50
CA ASN A 20 10.58 -8.16 16.40
C ASN A 20 11.59 -8.13 15.24
N SER A 21 12.11 -6.96 14.85
CA SER A 21 13.09 -6.86 13.76
C SER A 21 14.42 -7.51 14.13
N TYR A 22 14.87 -7.34 15.37
CA TYR A 22 16.11 -7.96 15.85
C TYR A 22 16.02 -9.48 15.85
N TYR A 23 14.95 -10.04 16.44
CA TYR A 23 14.82 -11.50 16.54
C TYR A 23 14.55 -12.13 15.17
N PHE A 24 13.81 -11.47 14.28
CA PHE A 24 13.70 -11.93 12.90
C PHE A 24 15.07 -11.97 12.23
N TRP A 25 15.81 -10.86 12.25
CA TRP A 25 17.16 -10.80 11.69
C TRP A 25 18.08 -11.87 12.28
N LYS A 26 18.08 -12.04 13.60
CA LYS A 26 18.92 -13.00 14.32
C LYS A 26 18.70 -14.43 13.87
N GLN A 27 17.44 -14.82 13.63
CA GLN A 27 17.05 -16.14 13.16
C GLN A 27 17.54 -16.42 11.73
N VAL A 28 17.59 -15.40 10.86
CA VAL A 28 17.78 -15.61 9.43
C VAL A 28 19.11 -15.10 8.88
N VAL A 29 19.90 -14.35 9.64
CA VAL A 29 21.13 -13.69 9.15
C VAL A 29 22.18 -14.66 8.64
N ALA A 30 22.26 -15.86 9.21
CA ALA A 30 23.22 -16.89 8.81
C ALA A 30 22.85 -17.62 7.50
N ARG A 31 21.64 -17.44 6.97
CA ARG A 31 21.21 -18.10 5.72
C ARG A 31 21.95 -17.54 4.51
N ARG A 32 22.54 -18.43 3.70
CA ARG A 32 23.29 -18.11 2.47
C ARG A 32 22.47 -18.46 1.23
N ASP A 33 21.50 -17.64 0.88
CA ASP A 33 20.49 -17.90 -0.15
C ASP A 33 20.34 -16.77 -1.18
N GLY A 34 21.40 -15.94 -1.30
CA GLY A 34 21.42 -14.80 -2.22
C GLY A 34 20.75 -13.54 -1.68
N ILE A 35 20.44 -13.50 -0.37
CA ILE A 35 19.91 -12.32 0.32
C ILE A 35 20.84 -11.94 1.47
N ASP A 36 21.43 -10.76 1.42
CA ASP A 36 22.22 -10.17 2.50
C ASP A 36 21.29 -9.43 3.48
N LYS A 37 21.35 -9.79 4.75
CA LYS A 37 20.44 -9.28 5.78
C LYS A 37 21.21 -8.38 6.74
N TYR A 38 21.05 -7.05 6.63
CA TYR A 38 21.74 -6.08 7.46
C TYR A 38 20.84 -5.55 8.58
N LEU A 39 21.38 -5.38 9.79
CA LEU A 39 20.72 -4.79 10.94
C LEU A 39 21.31 -3.42 11.24
N VAL A 40 20.46 -2.39 11.38
CA VAL A 40 20.88 -1.03 11.78
C VAL A 40 20.82 -0.88 13.28
N LEU A 41 21.94 -0.48 13.90
CA LEU A 41 22.04 -0.20 15.32
C LEU A 41 22.63 1.19 15.59
N GLU A 42 22.10 1.90 16.58
CA GLU A 42 22.69 3.11 17.11
C GLU A 42 23.79 2.80 18.12
N LYS A 43 24.85 3.63 18.16
CA LYS A 43 25.97 3.45 19.11
C LYS A 43 25.59 3.91 20.51
N ASN A 44 24.91 3.06 21.27
CA ASN A 44 24.62 3.21 22.70
C ASN A 44 25.14 2.01 23.51
N ALA A 45 25.03 2.06 24.83
CA ALA A 45 25.55 0.99 25.73
C ALA A 45 24.84 -0.36 25.49
N ALA A 46 23.51 -0.35 25.39
CA ALA A 46 22.72 -1.57 25.20
C ALA A 46 23.06 -2.27 23.88
N ASN A 47 23.07 -1.52 22.76
CA ASN A 47 23.43 -2.08 21.46
C ASN A 47 24.88 -2.52 21.35
N LYS A 48 25.81 -1.88 22.07
CA LYS A 48 27.21 -2.37 22.16
C LYS A 48 27.29 -3.70 22.89
N ALA A 49 26.53 -3.88 23.95
CA ALA A 49 26.47 -5.14 24.68
C ALA A 49 25.85 -6.25 23.79
N ALA A 50 24.72 -5.99 23.15
CA ALA A 50 24.10 -6.91 22.18
C ALA A 50 25.07 -7.24 21.02
N TYR A 51 25.73 -6.24 20.44
CA TYR A 51 26.74 -6.45 19.41
C TYR A 51 27.90 -7.33 19.88
N ALA A 52 28.36 -7.17 21.13
CA ALA A 52 29.45 -7.98 21.69
C ALA A 52 29.11 -9.47 21.74
N SER A 53 27.83 -9.80 22.02
CA SER A 53 27.33 -11.18 22.09
C SER A 53 27.15 -11.88 20.73
N LEU A 54 27.21 -11.12 19.62
CA LEU A 54 27.08 -11.66 18.28
C LEU A 54 28.35 -12.41 17.85
N SER A 55 28.20 -13.43 17.00
CA SER A 55 29.30 -14.10 16.30
C SER A 55 30.02 -13.13 15.35
N ASN A 56 31.24 -13.46 14.91
CA ASN A 56 31.96 -12.64 13.95
C ASN A 56 31.24 -12.55 12.60
N GLU A 57 30.55 -13.59 12.20
CA GLU A 57 29.74 -13.61 10.99
C GLU A 57 28.57 -12.64 11.09
N GLU A 58 27.77 -12.72 12.16
CA GLU A 58 26.65 -11.81 12.40
C GLU A 58 27.07 -10.34 12.50
N LYS A 59 28.22 -10.08 13.14
CA LYS A 59 28.82 -8.73 13.24
C LYS A 59 29.08 -8.11 11.87
N SER A 60 29.40 -8.89 10.84
CA SER A 60 29.66 -8.40 9.49
C SER A 60 28.40 -7.79 8.83
N PHE A 61 27.21 -8.22 9.25
CA PHE A 61 25.91 -7.73 8.80
C PHE A 61 25.31 -6.66 9.71
N VAL A 62 26.00 -6.22 10.75
CA VAL A 62 25.58 -5.05 11.53
C VAL A 62 26.08 -3.77 10.86
N VAL A 63 25.20 -2.79 10.84
CA VAL A 63 25.46 -1.45 10.28
C VAL A 63 25.17 -0.39 11.34
N TRP A 64 26.19 0.39 11.71
CA TRP A 64 26.02 1.48 12.66
C TRP A 64 25.30 2.65 12.02
N LYS A 65 24.23 3.13 12.66
CA LYS A 65 23.41 4.26 12.19
C LYS A 65 24.25 5.49 11.85
N ASN A 66 23.90 6.17 10.78
CA ASN A 66 24.54 7.39 10.29
C ASN A 66 26.01 7.25 9.81
N THR A 67 26.47 6.04 9.50
CA THR A 67 27.77 5.80 8.85
C THR A 67 27.62 5.79 7.32
N VAL A 68 28.75 5.93 6.60
CA VAL A 68 28.78 5.81 5.14
C VAL A 68 28.28 4.44 4.68
N LYS A 69 28.66 3.37 5.43
CA LYS A 69 28.16 2.00 5.16
C LYS A 69 26.65 1.95 5.29
N HIS A 70 26.07 2.56 6.34
CA HIS A 70 24.62 2.64 6.52
C HIS A 70 23.92 3.29 5.32
N PHE A 71 24.42 4.46 4.90
CA PHE A 71 23.85 5.17 3.77
C PHE A 71 23.90 4.35 2.47
N LYS A 72 25.04 3.70 2.19
CA LYS A 72 25.19 2.82 1.02
C LYS A 72 24.21 1.64 1.06
N ILE A 73 24.09 0.94 2.20
CA ILE A 73 23.18 -0.18 2.35
C ILE A 73 21.72 0.28 2.22
N TYR A 74 21.35 1.37 2.89
CA TYR A 74 20.01 1.97 2.82
C TYR A 74 19.58 2.27 1.37
N LEU A 75 20.44 2.90 0.57
CA LEU A 75 20.12 3.21 -0.83
C LEU A 75 20.02 1.97 -1.72
N ASN A 76 20.78 0.93 -1.41
CA ASN A 76 20.84 -0.30 -2.20
C ASN A 76 19.96 -1.44 -1.68
N ALA A 77 19.30 -1.28 -0.55
CA ALA A 77 18.38 -2.27 -0.03
C ALA A 77 17.22 -2.51 -1.00
N ASP A 78 16.78 -3.75 -1.07
CA ASP A 78 15.67 -4.20 -1.92
C ASP A 78 14.37 -4.31 -1.11
N MET A 79 14.46 -4.51 0.22
CA MET A 79 13.33 -4.55 1.14
C MET A 79 13.71 -4.05 2.53
N TYR A 80 12.80 -3.39 3.21
CA TYR A 80 12.96 -2.86 4.55
C TYR A 80 12.07 -3.60 5.55
N PHE A 81 12.62 -3.92 6.73
CA PHE A 81 11.90 -4.53 7.84
C PHE A 81 12.01 -3.63 9.07
N VAL A 82 10.87 -3.16 9.59
CA VAL A 82 10.81 -2.22 10.71
C VAL A 82 9.80 -2.67 11.76
N SER A 83 10.03 -2.30 13.02
CA SER A 83 9.11 -2.61 14.11
C SER A 83 8.27 -1.42 14.57
N LEU A 84 8.80 -0.20 14.51
CA LEU A 84 8.11 1.01 14.96
C LEU A 84 7.77 1.96 13.81
N SER A 85 8.75 2.27 12.95
CA SER A 85 8.56 3.15 11.81
C SER A 85 9.71 3.05 10.81
N TYR A 86 9.52 3.63 9.61
CA TYR A 86 10.62 3.74 8.64
C TYR A 86 11.87 4.45 9.20
N LYS A 87 11.72 5.27 10.26
CA LYS A 87 12.84 5.95 10.93
C LYS A 87 13.78 4.98 11.65
N ASP A 88 13.36 3.75 11.88
CA ASP A 88 14.19 2.70 12.48
C ASP A 88 15.46 2.43 11.65
N ILE A 89 15.33 2.55 10.31
CA ILE A 89 16.38 2.25 9.36
C ILE A 89 16.93 3.48 8.63
N THR A 90 16.32 4.65 8.82
CA THR A 90 16.66 5.85 8.02
C THR A 90 17.89 6.57 8.56
N PRO A 91 18.89 6.92 7.69
CA PRO A 91 20.00 7.79 8.08
C PRO A 91 19.51 9.22 8.38
N THR A 92 19.78 9.73 9.58
CA THR A 92 19.25 11.04 10.05
C THR A 92 20.22 12.20 9.96
N LYS A 93 21.54 11.93 9.94
CA LYS A 93 22.59 12.99 9.97
C LYS A 93 22.83 13.71 8.64
N LEU A 94 22.28 13.21 7.54
CA LEU A 94 22.37 13.90 6.25
C LEU A 94 21.12 14.77 6.04
N GLY A 95 20.91 15.74 6.90
CA GLY A 95 19.69 16.55 6.99
C GLY A 95 19.35 17.41 5.76
N PHE A 96 20.24 17.53 4.78
CA PHE A 96 19.93 18.13 3.48
C PHE A 96 19.27 17.14 2.51
N LEU A 97 19.41 15.84 2.77
CA LEU A 97 18.68 14.77 2.10
C LEU A 97 17.46 14.44 2.98
N LYS A 98 16.30 14.95 2.64
CA LYS A 98 15.07 14.49 3.29
C LYS A 98 14.90 13.01 2.98
N THR A 99 15.25 12.19 3.94
CA THR A 99 15.30 10.72 3.83
C THR A 99 13.94 10.10 3.54
N GLU A 100 12.86 10.79 3.86
CA GLU A 100 11.49 10.44 3.50
C GLU A 100 11.26 10.25 1.99
N PHE A 101 12.13 10.82 1.15
CA PHE A 101 12.06 10.67 -0.30
C PHE A 101 12.74 9.40 -0.86
N PHE A 102 13.46 8.67 -0.03
CA PHE A 102 14.11 7.43 -0.41
C PHE A 102 13.28 6.18 -0.09
N ILE A 103 12.11 6.35 0.53
CA ILE A 103 11.18 5.24 0.77
C ILE A 103 10.41 4.93 -0.52
N GLU A 104 11.14 4.54 -1.54
CA GLU A 104 10.59 3.95 -2.78
C GLU A 104 10.79 2.42 -2.77
N LYS A 105 11.08 1.85 -1.59
CA LYS A 105 11.35 0.42 -1.41
C LYS A 105 10.22 -0.25 -0.64
N PRO A 106 9.97 -1.54 -0.89
CA PRO A 106 8.98 -2.29 -0.14
C PRO A 106 9.27 -2.27 1.36
N LEU A 107 8.29 -1.87 2.15
CA LEU A 107 8.37 -1.80 3.60
C LEU A 107 7.52 -2.91 4.22
N VAL A 108 8.14 -3.76 5.03
CA VAL A 108 7.49 -4.77 5.87
C VAL A 108 7.47 -4.25 7.31
N TYR A 109 6.27 -4.08 7.85
CA TYR A 109 6.08 -3.57 9.21
C TYR A 109 5.78 -4.73 10.16
N LEU A 110 6.76 -5.07 11.01
CA LEU A 110 6.73 -6.23 11.90
C LEU A 110 5.98 -5.97 13.20
N GLN A 111 5.55 -4.71 13.45
CA GLN A 111 4.99 -4.27 14.73
C GLN A 111 5.98 -4.37 15.90
N HIS A 112 5.72 -3.59 16.94
CA HIS A 112 6.44 -3.70 18.22
C HIS A 112 5.62 -4.39 19.31
N GLY A 113 4.32 -4.61 19.06
CA GLY A 113 3.39 -5.27 19.97
C GLY A 113 2.14 -5.76 19.23
N THR A 114 1.41 -6.68 19.83
CA THR A 114 0.14 -7.17 19.30
C THR A 114 -0.95 -6.09 19.44
N LEU A 115 -1.59 -5.73 18.35
CA LEU A 115 -2.69 -4.76 18.34
C LEU A 115 -3.98 -5.40 18.87
N GLY A 116 -4.76 -4.66 19.67
CA GLY A 116 -6.02 -5.22 20.14
C GLY A 116 -6.87 -4.33 21.05
N ILE A 117 -6.25 -3.37 21.76
CA ILE A 117 -6.99 -2.43 22.60
C ILE A 117 -6.87 -1.04 22.01
N LYS A 118 -5.72 -0.39 22.16
CA LYS A 118 -5.47 0.98 21.72
C LYS A 118 -5.44 1.06 20.20
N ALA A 119 -6.29 1.88 19.61
CA ALA A 119 -6.24 2.18 18.19
C ALA A 119 -5.05 3.08 17.85
N ILE A 120 -4.35 2.74 16.79
CA ILE A 120 -3.21 3.49 16.26
C ILE A 120 -3.53 3.89 14.82
N GLU A 121 -3.43 5.19 14.54
CA GLU A 121 -3.60 5.69 13.19
C GLU A 121 -2.33 5.54 12.37
N TYR A 122 -2.38 4.68 11.37
CA TYR A 122 -1.31 4.54 10.39
C TYR A 122 -1.69 5.37 9.15
N LYS A 123 -1.57 6.69 9.25
CA LYS A 123 -1.91 7.64 8.17
C LYS A 123 -0.67 8.30 7.60
N GLY A 124 -0.75 8.66 6.34
CA GLY A 124 0.22 9.49 5.65
C GLY A 124 1.30 8.74 4.91
N TYR A 125 2.18 9.54 4.31
CA TYR A 125 3.28 9.04 3.48
C TYR A 125 4.25 8.19 4.29
N GLY A 126 4.47 6.96 3.86
CA GLY A 126 5.38 6.01 4.50
C GLY A 126 4.67 4.92 5.31
N TYR A 127 3.37 5.05 5.56
CA TYR A 127 2.59 4.00 6.22
C TYR A 127 1.63 3.30 5.24
N ASN A 128 0.52 3.94 4.88
CA ASN A 128 -0.49 3.25 4.07
C ASN A 128 -0.04 3.01 2.63
N ASN A 129 0.58 4.01 1.99
CA ASN A 129 0.86 3.95 0.55
C ASN A 129 2.10 3.12 0.21
N ASN A 130 3.15 3.16 1.05
CA ASN A 130 4.43 2.51 0.76
C ASN A 130 4.61 1.19 1.52
N MET A 131 3.67 0.85 2.40
CA MET A 131 3.75 -0.38 3.18
C MET A 131 3.38 -1.56 2.31
N PHE A 132 4.37 -2.40 1.99
CA PHE A 132 4.17 -3.61 1.21
C PHE A 132 3.44 -4.67 2.03
N ARG A 133 3.86 -4.88 3.29
CA ARG A 133 3.19 -5.79 4.23
C ARG A 133 3.12 -5.18 5.62
N PHE A 134 1.96 -5.28 6.22
CA PHE A 134 1.69 -4.94 7.60
C PHE A 134 1.36 -6.21 8.38
N LEU A 135 2.22 -6.61 9.29
CA LEU A 135 2.02 -7.79 10.10
C LEU A 135 1.07 -7.50 11.26
N TYR A 136 0.19 -8.43 11.52
CA TYR A 136 -0.68 -8.41 12.68
C TYR A 136 -0.71 -9.82 13.33
N TYR A 137 -0.91 -9.85 14.65
CA TYR A 137 -0.81 -11.07 15.44
C TYR A 137 -2.08 -11.41 16.22
N ASN A 138 -3.06 -10.52 16.21
CA ASN A 138 -4.40 -10.73 16.72
C ASN A 138 -5.28 -11.24 15.58
N LYS A 139 -5.76 -12.49 15.69
CA LYS A 139 -6.51 -13.16 14.61
C LYS A 139 -7.82 -12.46 14.19
N ASN A 140 -8.38 -11.62 15.08
CA ASN A 140 -9.67 -10.98 14.87
C ASN A 140 -9.56 -9.53 14.36
N ILE A 141 -8.34 -8.94 14.28
CA ILE A 141 -8.18 -7.49 14.05
C ILE A 141 -8.23 -7.07 12.57
N LYS A 142 -8.14 -8.02 11.64
CA LYS A 142 -8.03 -7.73 10.21
C LYS A 142 -9.14 -6.82 9.66
N PRO A 143 -10.45 -7.06 9.94
CA PRO A 143 -11.51 -6.17 9.48
C PRO A 143 -11.34 -4.75 10.01
N THR A 144 -11.03 -4.61 11.30
CA THR A 144 -10.80 -3.29 11.94
C THR A 144 -9.62 -2.54 11.30
N LEU A 145 -8.53 -3.22 10.94
CA LEU A 145 -7.40 -2.60 10.25
C LEU A 145 -7.79 -2.13 8.84
N MET A 146 -8.64 -2.87 8.14
CA MET A 146 -9.15 -2.47 6.82
C MET A 146 -10.07 -1.25 6.95
N ASP A 147 -10.97 -1.23 7.90
CA ASP A 147 -11.94 -0.15 8.07
C ASP A 147 -11.33 1.11 8.68
N TYR A 148 -10.60 0.98 9.77
CA TYR A 148 -10.05 2.13 10.50
C TYR A 148 -8.81 2.73 9.82
N ASN A 149 -7.86 1.88 9.42
CA ASN A 149 -6.60 2.31 8.83
C ASN A 149 -6.60 2.32 7.29
N LYS A 150 -7.68 1.84 6.66
CA LYS A 150 -7.83 1.78 5.20
C LYS A 150 -6.75 0.94 4.50
N PHE A 151 -6.20 -0.06 5.20
CA PHE A 151 -5.33 -1.04 4.56
C PHE A 151 -6.10 -1.89 3.55
N LYS A 152 -5.44 -2.24 2.47
CA LYS A 152 -5.94 -3.25 1.53
C LYS A 152 -5.67 -4.65 2.07
N ASP A 153 -6.54 -5.60 1.73
CA ASP A 153 -6.41 -6.99 2.19
C ASP A 153 -5.02 -7.57 1.93
N TYR A 154 -4.51 -7.38 0.72
CA TYR A 154 -3.20 -7.88 0.30
C TYR A 154 -2.00 -7.23 1.03
N GLN A 155 -2.18 -6.11 1.74
CA GLN A 155 -1.15 -5.52 2.58
C GLN A 155 -1.06 -6.18 3.95
N LEU A 156 -2.11 -6.87 4.40
CA LEU A 156 -2.22 -7.44 5.72
C LEU A 156 -1.68 -8.88 5.74
N TYR A 157 -0.72 -9.14 6.63
CA TYR A 157 -0.13 -10.46 6.82
C TYR A 157 -0.34 -10.94 8.25
N TYR A 158 -1.01 -12.07 8.40
CA TYR A 158 -1.18 -12.70 9.70
C TYR A 158 0.10 -13.45 10.11
N GLY A 159 0.87 -12.85 11.02
CA GLY A 159 1.97 -13.52 11.71
C GLY A 159 1.41 -14.26 12.93
N ILE A 160 1.48 -15.57 12.93
CA ILE A 160 0.89 -16.38 14.04
C ILE A 160 1.43 -15.93 15.39
N TYR A 161 2.75 -15.71 15.47
CA TYR A 161 3.45 -15.21 16.65
C TYR A 161 4.45 -14.09 16.27
N PRO A 162 4.60 -13.04 17.13
CA PRO A 162 5.67 -12.08 17.00
C PRO A 162 7.07 -12.71 17.07
N PRO A 163 8.03 -12.29 16.26
CA PRO A 163 9.39 -12.85 16.27
C PRO A 163 10.08 -12.86 17.64
N ARG A 164 9.81 -11.86 18.50
CA ARG A 164 10.41 -11.76 19.84
C ARG A 164 9.94 -12.86 20.79
N TYR A 165 8.88 -13.60 20.48
CA TYR A 165 8.38 -14.67 21.36
C TYR A 165 9.35 -15.84 21.47
N ILE A 166 10.26 -16.04 20.52
CA ILE A 166 11.34 -17.02 20.65
C ILE A 166 12.17 -16.79 21.93
N GLU A 167 12.46 -15.53 22.24
CA GLU A 167 13.22 -15.17 23.42
C GLU A 167 12.35 -15.15 24.68
N LEU A 168 11.10 -14.68 24.56
CA LEU A 168 10.14 -14.62 25.67
C LEU A 168 9.89 -16.03 26.28
N VAL A 169 9.59 -16.99 25.41
CA VAL A 169 9.32 -18.38 25.81
C VAL A 169 10.58 -19.04 26.43
N LYS A 170 11.73 -18.82 25.78
CA LYS A 170 13.01 -19.33 26.27
C LYS A 170 13.35 -18.82 27.69
N ARG A 171 13.22 -17.50 27.91
CA ARG A 171 13.45 -16.90 29.24
C ARG A 171 12.44 -17.39 30.26
N HIS A 172 11.17 -17.50 29.87
CA HIS A 172 10.12 -18.01 30.72
C HIS A 172 10.45 -19.43 31.27
N LYS A 173 10.83 -20.34 30.37
CA LYS A 173 11.23 -21.71 30.79
C LYS A 173 12.43 -21.69 31.71
N ALA A 174 13.41 -20.84 31.49
CA ALA A 174 14.58 -20.72 32.36
C ALA A 174 14.21 -20.21 33.74
N TYR A 175 13.35 -19.20 33.90
CA TYR A 175 12.92 -18.65 35.18
C TYR A 175 12.02 -19.60 35.98
N HIS A 176 11.28 -20.49 35.32
CA HIS A 176 10.30 -21.38 35.92
C HIS A 176 10.75 -22.85 35.93
N SER A 177 12.07 -23.10 35.81
CA SER A 177 12.65 -24.44 35.89
C SER A 177 12.57 -25.04 37.32
N GLU A 178 12.49 -24.19 38.34
CA GLU A 178 12.38 -24.60 39.71
C GLU A 178 11.14 -24.01 40.39
N PRO A 179 10.49 -24.76 41.33
CA PRO A 179 9.34 -24.24 42.06
C PRO A 179 9.72 -23.05 42.95
N LYS A 180 8.93 -22.00 42.96
CA LYS A 180 9.07 -20.81 43.80
C LYS A 180 8.11 -20.87 45.01
N LYS A 181 8.50 -20.22 46.11
CA LYS A 181 7.58 -19.87 47.21
C LYS A 181 7.05 -18.44 46.91
N GLY A 182 5.74 -18.28 46.86
CA GLY A 182 5.10 -17.01 46.55
C GLY A 182 5.01 -16.74 45.05
N LYS A 183 4.39 -15.65 44.70
CA LYS A 183 4.18 -15.19 43.31
C LYS A 183 4.85 -13.86 43.04
N ASP A 184 5.45 -13.73 41.89
CA ASP A 184 5.95 -12.45 41.37
C ASP A 184 4.87 -11.78 40.55
N ILE A 185 4.39 -10.62 40.99
CA ILE A 185 3.30 -9.87 40.35
C ILE A 185 3.88 -8.63 39.72
N LEU A 186 3.65 -8.45 38.39
CA LEU A 186 4.07 -7.30 37.65
C LEU A 186 2.86 -6.39 37.34
N TRP A 187 2.94 -5.14 37.75
CA TRP A 187 1.97 -4.11 37.33
C TRP A 187 2.60 -3.23 36.26
N PHE A 188 2.17 -3.38 35.00
CA PHE A 188 2.68 -2.65 33.85
C PHE A 188 1.65 -1.61 33.37
N MET A 189 1.96 -0.31 33.52
CA MET A 189 1.07 0.79 33.22
C MET A 189 1.43 1.48 31.90
N THR A 190 0.41 1.76 31.05
CA THR A 190 0.56 2.58 29.87
C THR A 190 0.64 4.07 30.22
N TRP A 191 1.44 4.83 29.48
CA TRP A 191 1.48 6.29 29.59
C TRP A 191 0.15 6.94 29.18
N ARG A 192 -0.23 8.00 29.91
CA ARG A 192 -1.40 8.84 29.62
C ARG A 192 -0.95 10.21 29.13
N GLU A 193 -1.32 10.58 27.90
CA GLU A 193 -0.99 11.90 27.32
C GLU A 193 -1.68 13.07 28.03
N TYR A 194 -2.74 12.79 28.79
CA TYR A 194 -3.47 13.79 29.58
C TYR A 194 -2.93 13.98 31.00
N LEU A 195 -1.82 13.32 31.36
CA LEU A 195 -1.19 13.53 32.67
C LEU A 195 -0.60 14.94 32.72
N GLY A 196 -1.17 15.75 33.61
CA GLY A 196 -0.84 17.11 33.96
C GLY A 196 -1.52 17.43 35.31
N ASP A 197 -1.47 18.66 35.77
CA ASP A 197 -2.13 19.08 37.01
C ASP A 197 -3.65 19.30 36.81
N ASN A 198 -4.37 18.22 36.51
CA ASN A 198 -5.80 18.25 36.32
C ASN A 198 -6.52 17.15 37.14
N TYR A 199 -7.83 17.31 37.31
CA TYR A 199 -8.68 16.39 38.05
C TYR A 199 -8.56 14.92 37.60
N MET A 200 -8.39 14.69 36.31
CA MET A 200 -8.28 13.33 35.75
C MET A 200 -6.99 12.65 36.18
N THR A 201 -5.88 13.40 36.20
CA THR A 201 -4.60 12.91 36.75
C THR A 201 -4.72 12.61 38.23
N GLN A 202 -5.33 13.51 39.01
CA GLN A 202 -5.52 13.31 40.45
C GLN A 202 -6.36 12.07 40.75
N MET A 203 -7.43 11.82 39.98
CA MET A 203 -8.21 10.58 40.11
C MET A 203 -7.38 9.33 39.85
N LEU A 204 -6.60 9.29 38.77
CA LEU A 204 -5.76 8.15 38.45
C LEU A 204 -4.70 7.93 39.56
N MET A 205 -4.04 9.00 39.99
CA MET A 205 -3.05 8.93 41.09
C MET A 205 -3.66 8.45 42.41
N HIS A 206 -4.89 8.88 42.70
CA HIS A 206 -5.63 8.40 43.88
C HIS A 206 -5.89 6.88 43.82
N GLN A 207 -6.29 6.35 42.66
CA GLN A 207 -6.51 4.92 42.46
C GLN A 207 -5.19 4.13 42.61
N ILE A 208 -4.09 4.62 42.03
CA ILE A 208 -2.76 4.00 42.16
C ILE A 208 -2.35 3.98 43.65
N LYS A 209 -2.42 5.12 44.32
CA LYS A 209 -2.09 5.20 45.78
C LYS A 209 -3.00 4.30 46.60
N GLY A 210 -4.30 4.19 46.25
CA GLY A 210 -5.24 3.29 46.93
C GLY A 210 -4.84 1.81 46.88
N VAL A 211 -4.27 1.37 45.75
CA VAL A 211 -3.70 0.00 45.66
C VAL A 211 -2.44 -0.14 46.50
N LEU A 212 -1.47 0.78 46.31
CA LEU A 212 -0.14 0.69 46.94
C LEU A 212 -0.19 0.87 48.46
N SER A 213 -1.11 1.65 49.01
CA SER A 213 -1.29 1.86 50.44
C SER A 213 -2.17 0.82 51.15
N SER A 214 -2.65 -0.19 50.43
CA SER A 214 -3.57 -1.19 50.96
C SER A 214 -2.89 -2.10 51.97
N GLN A 215 -3.45 -2.17 53.18
CA GLN A 215 -2.99 -3.11 54.20
C GLN A 215 -3.25 -4.56 53.79
N LYS A 216 -4.41 -4.84 53.16
CA LYS A 216 -4.76 -6.18 52.65
C LYS A 216 -3.72 -6.70 51.66
N LEU A 217 -3.24 -5.81 50.76
CA LEU A 217 -2.18 -6.16 49.81
C LEU A 217 -0.85 -6.45 50.54
N ALA A 218 -0.46 -5.58 51.46
CA ALA A 218 0.78 -5.77 52.21
C ALA A 218 0.76 -7.09 52.99
N ASP A 219 -0.33 -7.38 53.73
CA ASP A 219 -0.50 -8.63 54.48
C ASP A 219 -0.46 -9.87 53.56
N TYR A 220 -1.06 -9.82 52.41
CA TYR A 220 -0.99 -10.90 51.42
C TYR A 220 0.44 -11.15 50.96
N LEU A 221 1.15 -10.08 50.54
CA LEU A 221 2.53 -10.21 50.04
C LEU A 221 3.49 -10.78 51.10
N GLU A 222 3.36 -10.37 52.36
CA GLU A 222 4.15 -10.90 53.47
C GLU A 222 3.80 -12.35 53.75
N LYS A 223 2.51 -12.66 53.90
CA LYS A 223 2.03 -14.01 54.21
C LYS A 223 2.43 -15.05 53.17
N THR A 224 2.37 -14.71 51.91
CA THR A 224 2.65 -15.61 50.79
C THR A 224 4.10 -15.57 50.33
N ASN A 225 4.90 -14.65 50.86
CA ASN A 225 6.24 -14.32 50.38
C ASN A 225 6.27 -13.94 48.87
N SER A 226 5.23 -13.23 48.41
CA SER A 226 5.07 -12.74 47.05
C SER A 226 5.73 -11.37 46.89
N THR A 227 6.10 -11.02 45.63
CA THR A 227 6.63 -9.68 45.30
C THR A 227 5.66 -8.94 44.38
N PHE A 228 5.68 -7.61 44.45
CA PHE A 228 4.83 -6.74 43.62
C PHE A 228 5.69 -5.68 42.96
N THR A 229 5.91 -5.80 41.66
CA THR A 229 6.76 -4.92 40.90
C THR A 229 5.91 -3.96 40.05
N VAL A 230 6.06 -2.65 40.28
CA VAL A 230 5.38 -1.59 39.50
C VAL A 230 6.33 -1.11 38.43
N CYS A 231 5.98 -1.37 37.16
CA CYS A 231 6.75 -0.93 36.03
C CYS A 231 6.13 0.37 35.46
N LEU A 232 6.81 1.47 35.68
CA LEU A 232 6.38 2.80 35.29
C LEU A 232 6.93 3.18 33.93
N HIS A 233 6.13 3.94 33.17
CA HIS A 233 6.57 4.49 31.92
C HIS A 233 7.63 5.59 32.13
N GLN A 234 8.53 5.80 31.17
CA GLN A 234 9.65 6.77 31.25
C GLN A 234 9.25 8.23 31.52
N PHE A 235 7.98 8.58 31.34
CA PHE A 235 7.46 9.91 31.57
C PHE A 235 6.89 10.14 32.96
N PHE A 236 6.93 9.14 33.84
CA PHE A 236 6.72 9.38 35.27
C PHE A 236 7.98 10.01 35.86
N ASP A 237 7.83 11.17 36.49
CA ASP A 237 8.91 11.86 37.15
C ASP A 237 9.29 11.22 38.48
N GLU A 238 10.51 11.51 38.96
CA GLU A 238 11.06 10.96 40.20
C GLU A 238 10.24 11.42 41.42
N GLU A 239 9.67 12.62 41.41
CA GLU A 239 8.86 13.16 42.50
C GLU A 239 7.59 12.33 42.73
N LYS A 240 6.88 11.97 41.65
CA LYS A 240 5.70 11.11 41.74
C LYS A 240 6.04 9.68 42.22
N ILE A 241 7.23 9.21 41.92
CA ILE A 241 7.70 7.90 42.42
C ILE A 241 7.95 7.95 43.92
N GLU A 242 8.57 9.01 44.43
CA GLU A 242 8.74 9.19 45.86
C GLU A 242 7.39 9.29 46.59
N GLU A 243 6.41 10.02 46.05
CA GLU A 243 5.06 10.01 46.62
C GLU A 243 4.41 8.62 46.68
N PHE A 244 4.71 7.71 45.73
CA PHE A 244 4.26 6.34 45.81
C PHE A 244 5.00 5.55 46.86
N LYS A 245 6.31 5.74 46.97
CA LYS A 245 7.12 5.05 48.02
C LYS A 245 6.70 5.42 49.43
N GLU A 246 6.29 6.68 49.65
CA GLU A 246 5.80 7.13 50.97
C GLU A 246 4.52 6.42 51.44
N CYS A 247 3.70 5.93 50.50
CA CYS A 247 2.42 5.30 50.85
C CYS A 247 2.49 3.77 50.97
N ILE A 248 3.59 3.11 50.56
CA ILE A 248 3.72 1.65 50.66
C ILE A 248 3.90 1.19 52.08
N LYS A 249 3.41 -0.03 52.39
CA LYS A 249 3.41 -0.62 53.73
C LYS A 249 4.28 -1.88 53.89
N THR A 250 5.00 -2.27 52.85
CA THR A 250 5.85 -3.45 52.84
C THR A 250 7.00 -3.26 51.83
N ASP A 251 8.16 -3.83 52.13
CA ASP A 251 9.32 -3.83 51.23
C ASP A 251 9.20 -4.80 50.05
N LYS A 252 8.10 -5.57 50.01
CA LYS A 252 7.78 -6.48 48.91
C LYS A 252 7.31 -5.71 47.64
N ILE A 253 7.02 -4.41 47.73
CA ILE A 253 6.63 -3.55 46.58
C ILE A 253 7.87 -2.85 46.06
N LYS A 254 8.13 -3.01 44.75
CA LYS A 254 9.31 -2.46 44.06
C LYS A 254 8.85 -1.62 42.83
N PHE A 255 9.67 -0.61 42.50
CA PHE A 255 9.45 0.23 41.31
C PHE A 255 10.58 0.06 40.32
N ILE A 256 10.23 -0.08 39.05
CA ILE A 256 11.16 -0.14 37.94
C ILE A 256 10.66 0.79 36.79
N HIS A 257 11.55 1.18 35.89
CA HIS A 257 11.22 1.98 34.75
C HIS A 257 11.31 1.15 33.46
N SER A 258 10.30 1.22 32.62
CA SER A 258 10.22 0.48 31.35
C SER A 258 11.39 0.77 30.39
N HIS A 259 11.99 1.97 30.44
CA HIS A 259 13.12 2.37 29.59
C HIS A 259 14.49 1.93 30.14
N LYS A 260 14.57 1.58 31.43
CA LYS A 260 15.81 1.10 32.11
C LYS A 260 15.81 -0.44 32.27
N THR A 261 14.74 -1.11 31.86
CA THR A 261 14.52 -2.54 32.12
C THR A 261 14.20 -3.27 30.82
N ASP A 262 14.65 -4.51 30.70
CA ASP A 262 14.21 -5.36 29.58
C ASP A 262 12.81 -5.88 29.87
N VAL A 263 11.82 -5.36 29.13
CA VAL A 263 10.41 -5.71 29.31
C VAL A 263 10.15 -7.21 29.08
N LEU A 264 10.82 -7.84 28.12
CA LEU A 264 10.68 -9.29 27.88
C LEU A 264 11.14 -10.10 29.10
N ASP A 265 12.19 -9.65 29.77
CA ASP A 265 12.70 -10.29 30.98
C ASP A 265 11.70 -10.17 32.13
N GLU A 266 11.13 -8.98 32.33
CA GLU A 266 10.08 -8.76 33.33
C GLU A 266 8.83 -9.61 33.05
N LEU A 267 8.39 -9.72 31.80
CA LEU A 267 7.26 -10.57 31.44
C LEU A 267 7.58 -12.07 31.69
N ALA A 268 8.79 -12.49 31.36
CA ALA A 268 9.20 -13.88 31.46
C ALA A 268 9.26 -14.36 32.94
N LYS A 269 9.76 -13.53 33.86
CA LYS A 269 10.02 -13.93 35.27
C LYS A 269 8.80 -13.83 36.18
N ASN A 270 7.83 -12.96 35.88
CA ASN A 270 6.66 -12.74 36.72
C ASN A 270 5.57 -13.79 36.49
N ASP A 271 4.75 -14.06 37.51
CA ASP A 271 3.70 -15.08 37.49
C ASP A 271 2.31 -14.52 37.18
N VAL A 272 2.08 -13.24 37.52
CA VAL A 272 0.81 -12.53 37.28
C VAL A 272 1.11 -11.16 36.67
N LEU A 273 0.36 -10.76 35.65
CA LEU A 273 0.43 -9.43 35.08
C LEU A 273 -0.81 -8.63 35.40
N ILE A 274 -0.63 -7.41 35.90
CA ILE A 274 -1.65 -6.37 35.96
C ILE A 274 -1.31 -5.37 34.85
N THR A 275 -2.26 -5.08 33.97
CA THR A 275 -2.05 -4.11 32.90
C THR A 275 -3.35 -3.38 32.57
N ASP A 276 -3.26 -2.38 31.68
CA ASP A 276 -4.39 -1.52 31.31
C ASP A 276 -4.69 -1.59 29.79
N TYR A 277 -4.08 -0.70 28.98
CA TYR A 277 -4.29 -0.63 27.50
C TYR A 277 -3.07 -1.14 26.72
N SER A 278 -2.12 -1.79 27.42
CA SER A 278 -0.86 -2.22 26.84
C SER A 278 -0.97 -3.54 26.07
N SER A 279 -0.23 -3.63 24.98
CA SER A 279 -0.08 -4.86 24.20
C SER A 279 0.65 -5.99 24.98
N VAL A 280 1.32 -5.69 26.07
CA VAL A 280 2.01 -6.70 26.88
C VAL A 280 1.07 -7.76 27.48
N GLY A 281 -0.24 -7.43 27.58
CA GLY A 281 -1.27 -8.41 27.96
C GLY A 281 -1.33 -9.61 27.01
N PHE A 282 -1.14 -9.40 25.70
CA PHE A 282 -1.04 -10.48 24.72
C PHE A 282 0.24 -11.29 24.90
N ASP A 283 1.38 -10.60 25.08
CA ASP A 283 2.68 -11.24 25.28
C ASP A 283 2.67 -12.15 26.52
N PHE A 284 2.02 -11.70 27.60
CA PHE A 284 1.91 -12.47 28.84
C PHE A 284 0.93 -13.65 28.72
N THR A 285 -0.19 -13.45 28.03
CA THR A 285 -1.20 -14.49 27.81
C THR A 285 -0.64 -15.67 27.01
N VAL A 286 0.30 -15.42 26.07
CA VAL A 286 1.00 -16.50 25.34
C VAL A 286 1.76 -17.42 26.29
N LEU A 287 2.25 -16.94 27.44
CA LEU A 287 2.92 -17.76 28.47
C LEU A 287 1.93 -18.61 29.28
N ASN A 288 0.64 -18.60 28.95
CA ASN A 288 -0.45 -19.26 29.67
C ASN A 288 -0.56 -18.79 31.12
N LYS A 289 -0.29 -17.50 31.38
CA LYS A 289 -0.29 -16.90 32.73
C LYS A 289 -1.48 -15.93 32.90
N PRO A 290 -1.91 -15.72 34.18
CA PRO A 290 -2.99 -14.81 34.51
C PRO A 290 -2.69 -13.36 34.15
N VAL A 291 -3.68 -12.67 33.56
CA VAL A 291 -3.65 -11.21 33.28
C VAL A 291 -4.85 -10.56 33.95
N ILE A 292 -4.60 -9.59 34.80
CA ILE A 292 -5.63 -8.74 35.41
C ILE A 292 -5.67 -7.43 34.65
N LEU A 293 -6.81 -7.14 34.05
CA LEU A 293 -7.03 -5.90 33.32
C LEU A 293 -7.57 -4.83 34.30
N TYR A 294 -6.77 -3.80 34.58
CA TYR A 294 -7.12 -2.73 35.51
C TYR A 294 -7.14 -1.38 34.84
N GLN A 295 -8.34 -0.79 34.71
CA GLN A 295 -8.60 0.40 33.92
C GLN A 295 -9.42 1.44 34.70
N PRO A 296 -8.84 2.06 35.75
CA PRO A 296 -9.56 2.98 36.63
C PRO A 296 -9.99 4.28 35.93
N ASP A 297 -9.43 4.57 34.77
CA ASP A 297 -9.64 5.80 34.01
C ASP A 297 -10.27 5.56 32.63
N LEU A 298 -10.95 4.42 32.41
CA LEU A 298 -11.46 4.00 31.11
C LEU A 298 -12.26 5.11 30.40
N LYS A 299 -13.22 5.75 31.09
CA LYS A 299 -14.03 6.84 30.51
C LYS A 299 -13.18 8.04 30.05
N ASN A 300 -12.14 8.35 30.81
CA ASN A 300 -11.23 9.46 30.51
C ASN A 300 -10.30 9.10 29.34
N TYR A 301 -9.87 7.84 29.28
CA TYR A 301 -9.06 7.34 28.18
C TYR A 301 -9.82 7.40 26.86
N LEU A 302 -11.09 6.97 26.84
CA LEU A 302 -11.97 6.99 25.67
C LEU A 302 -12.23 8.41 25.14
N ALA A 303 -12.26 9.42 25.99
CA ALA A 303 -12.42 10.82 25.58
C ALA A 303 -11.21 11.34 24.74
N LYS A 304 -10.07 10.66 24.76
CA LYS A 304 -8.81 11.08 24.11
C LYS A 304 -8.28 10.08 23.08
N ARG A 305 -8.72 8.83 23.13
CA ARG A 305 -8.19 7.74 22.30
C ARG A 305 -9.29 6.82 21.82
N ASN A 306 -9.19 6.41 20.55
CA ASN A 306 -10.02 5.35 19.99
C ASN A 306 -9.47 3.97 20.37
N LEU A 307 -10.35 2.98 20.37
CA LEU A 307 -10.02 1.57 20.58
C LEU A 307 -10.22 0.75 19.31
N TYR A 308 -9.58 -0.41 19.25
CA TYR A 308 -9.80 -1.43 18.21
C TYR A 308 -10.84 -2.48 18.63
N CYS A 309 -11.44 -2.34 19.81
CA CYS A 309 -12.46 -3.25 20.34
C CYS A 309 -13.64 -2.44 20.88
N GLU A 310 -14.77 -3.09 21.06
CA GLU A 310 -15.94 -2.49 21.68
C GLU A 310 -15.69 -2.24 23.17
N VAL A 311 -16.25 -1.14 23.69
CA VAL A 311 -16.03 -0.73 25.08
C VAL A 311 -16.66 -1.70 26.04
N GLU A 312 -17.84 -2.19 25.74
CA GLU A 312 -18.62 -3.14 26.52
C GLU A 312 -17.90 -4.47 26.67
N GLU A 313 -17.20 -4.92 25.61
CA GLU A 313 -16.36 -6.11 25.67
C GLU A 313 -15.18 -5.93 26.62
N LEU A 314 -14.56 -4.75 26.60
CA LEU A 314 -13.42 -4.45 27.45
C LEU A 314 -13.85 -4.34 28.92
N GLU A 315 -15.00 -3.67 29.20
CA GLU A 315 -15.56 -3.52 30.54
C GLU A 315 -15.89 -4.87 31.20
N GLN A 316 -16.32 -5.86 30.44
CA GLN A 316 -16.63 -7.20 30.95
C GLN A 316 -15.44 -7.88 31.62
N TYR A 317 -14.19 -7.56 31.21
CA TYR A 317 -12.98 -8.21 31.67
C TYR A 317 -12.07 -7.32 32.51
N SER A 318 -12.52 -6.08 32.83
CA SER A 318 -11.70 -5.10 33.51
C SER A 318 -12.19 -4.76 34.91
N TYR A 319 -11.25 -4.37 35.77
CA TYR A 319 -11.50 -3.80 37.10
C TYR A 319 -11.23 -2.30 37.05
N THR A 320 -12.07 -1.51 37.75
CA THR A 320 -11.97 -0.05 37.73
C THR A 320 -11.64 0.58 39.07
N LYS A 321 -11.79 -0.15 40.17
CA LYS A 321 -11.54 0.37 41.53
C LYS A 321 -10.35 -0.31 42.20
N ALA A 322 -9.55 0.47 42.92
CA ALA A 322 -8.38 -0.01 43.66
C ALA A 322 -8.72 -1.15 44.63
N ARG A 323 -9.87 -1.06 45.30
CA ARG A 323 -10.32 -2.11 46.24
C ARG A 323 -10.59 -3.42 45.51
N GLU A 324 -11.25 -3.40 44.38
CA GLU A 324 -11.56 -4.58 43.57
C GLU A 324 -10.25 -5.30 43.14
N LEU A 325 -9.28 -4.50 42.65
CA LEU A 325 -7.96 -5.04 42.24
C LEU A 325 -7.25 -5.71 43.46
N VAL A 326 -7.25 -5.04 44.60
CA VAL A 326 -6.62 -5.60 45.82
C VAL A 326 -7.31 -6.89 46.27
N ASP A 327 -8.65 -6.94 46.24
CA ASP A 327 -9.43 -8.12 46.58
C ASP A 327 -9.09 -9.31 45.66
N VAL A 328 -9.07 -9.06 44.34
CA VAL A 328 -8.71 -10.07 43.32
C VAL A 328 -7.30 -10.62 43.53
N ILE A 329 -6.33 -9.77 43.87
CA ILE A 329 -4.94 -10.19 44.13
C ILE A 329 -4.86 -11.02 45.42
N ALA A 330 -5.42 -10.49 46.52
CA ALA A 330 -5.31 -11.11 47.83
C ALA A 330 -6.08 -12.44 47.97
N ASP A 331 -7.19 -12.56 47.26
CA ASP A 331 -8.03 -13.76 47.23
C ASP A 331 -7.61 -14.74 46.11
N GLU A 332 -6.57 -14.41 45.32
CA GLU A 332 -6.07 -15.16 44.15
C GLU A 332 -7.17 -15.54 43.15
N SER A 333 -8.21 -14.70 43.02
CA SER A 333 -9.39 -14.92 42.16
C SER A 333 -9.18 -14.42 40.74
N TYR A 334 -7.99 -14.62 40.21
CA TYR A 334 -7.62 -14.22 38.84
C TYR A 334 -7.29 -15.44 37.98
N SER A 335 -7.46 -15.29 36.69
CA SER A 335 -7.22 -16.32 35.69
C SER A 335 -6.65 -15.74 34.39
N ILE A 336 -6.44 -16.61 33.40
CA ILE A 336 -6.11 -16.16 32.07
C ILE A 336 -7.28 -15.31 31.52
N ASN A 337 -6.99 -14.05 31.21
CA ASN A 337 -8.00 -13.11 30.74
C ASN A 337 -8.50 -13.47 29.34
N GLN A 338 -9.81 -13.72 29.23
CA GLN A 338 -10.43 -14.17 27.99
C GLN A 338 -10.41 -13.11 26.87
N PHE A 339 -10.37 -11.83 27.22
CA PHE A 339 -10.18 -10.76 26.24
C PHE A 339 -8.93 -10.97 25.38
N PHE A 340 -7.80 -11.27 26.02
CA PHE A 340 -6.55 -11.53 25.29
C PHE A 340 -6.54 -12.94 24.67
N LYS A 341 -7.01 -13.95 25.41
CA LYS A 341 -6.96 -15.36 24.96
C LYS A 341 -7.75 -15.59 23.69
N SER A 342 -8.95 -14.99 23.55
CA SER A 342 -9.81 -15.13 22.35
C SER A 342 -9.18 -14.59 21.08
N ARG A 343 -8.19 -13.71 21.18
CA ARG A 343 -7.51 -13.03 20.07
C ARG A 343 -6.19 -13.69 19.66
N LEU A 344 -5.73 -14.65 20.40
CA LEU A 344 -4.55 -15.48 20.12
C LEU A 344 -4.98 -16.81 19.47
N PRO A 345 -4.05 -17.62 18.93
CA PRO A 345 -4.34 -19.00 18.58
C PRO A 345 -4.99 -19.77 19.73
N GLU A 346 -5.86 -20.73 19.42
CA GLU A 346 -6.57 -21.53 20.46
C GLU A 346 -5.59 -22.30 21.33
N GLU A 347 -4.61 -22.93 20.68
CA GLU A 347 -3.50 -23.61 21.33
C GLU A 347 -2.20 -22.87 21.01
N ILE A 348 -1.35 -22.73 22.02
CA ILE A 348 -0.02 -22.12 21.89
C ILE A 348 0.99 -23.22 21.64
N ASP A 349 1.56 -23.23 20.46
CA ASP A 349 2.62 -24.17 20.06
C ASP A 349 3.99 -23.62 20.47
N TYR A 350 4.44 -24.03 21.65
CA TYR A 350 5.73 -23.58 22.20
C TYR A 350 6.92 -24.11 21.41
N ASP A 351 6.85 -25.32 20.84
CA ASP A 351 7.95 -25.88 20.06
C ASP A 351 8.10 -25.13 18.74
N PHE A 352 6.99 -24.74 18.12
CA PHE A 352 6.97 -23.90 16.92
C PHE A 352 7.55 -22.49 17.19
N ILE A 353 7.32 -21.94 18.41
CA ILE A 353 7.89 -20.65 18.80
C ILE A 353 9.40 -20.80 19.08
N GLU A 354 9.81 -21.76 19.89
CA GLU A 354 11.21 -21.93 20.34
C GLU A 354 12.17 -22.29 19.21
N SER A 355 11.73 -23.13 18.29
CA SER A 355 12.50 -23.45 17.09
C SER A 355 12.67 -22.27 16.14
N GLY A 356 11.87 -21.22 16.28
CA GLY A 356 11.82 -20.09 15.34
C GLY A 356 11.10 -20.41 14.03
N ALA A 357 10.40 -21.55 13.93
CA ALA A 357 9.72 -21.98 12.71
C ALA A 357 8.67 -20.97 12.22
N HIS A 358 8.03 -20.21 13.13
CA HIS A 358 7.13 -19.11 12.77
C HIS A 358 7.86 -17.97 12.05
N ILE A 359 9.13 -17.69 12.39
CA ILE A 359 9.97 -16.70 11.71
C ILE A 359 10.43 -17.26 10.36
N ASP A 360 10.83 -18.54 10.34
CA ASP A 360 11.29 -19.21 9.13
C ASP A 360 10.20 -19.25 8.05
N ARG A 361 8.95 -19.49 8.44
CA ARG A 361 7.79 -19.42 7.54
C ARG A 361 7.61 -18.02 6.93
N MET A 362 7.69 -16.97 7.74
CA MET A 362 7.63 -15.60 7.24
C MET A 362 8.81 -15.28 6.29
N TYR A 363 10.00 -15.75 6.64
CA TYR A 363 11.18 -15.55 5.82
C TYR A 363 11.05 -16.21 4.44
N GLU A 364 10.60 -17.44 4.39
CA GLU A 364 10.43 -18.19 3.14
C GLU A 364 9.43 -17.51 2.22
N GLU A 365 8.32 -17.02 2.77
CA GLU A 365 7.34 -16.27 2.01
C GLU A 365 7.92 -14.98 1.46
N PHE A 366 8.50 -14.12 2.29
CA PHE A 366 9.06 -12.85 1.83
C PHE A 366 10.25 -13.04 0.88
N SER A 367 11.06 -14.07 1.07
CA SER A 367 12.17 -14.40 0.15
C SER A 367 11.66 -14.86 -1.22
N THR A 368 10.58 -15.64 -1.24
CA THR A 368 9.92 -16.09 -2.47
C THR A 368 9.31 -14.90 -3.22
N ILE A 369 8.60 -14.02 -2.50
CA ILE A 369 8.04 -12.79 -3.07
C ILE A 369 9.15 -11.90 -3.64
N GLN A 370 10.26 -11.71 -2.92
CA GLN A 370 11.40 -10.93 -3.39
C GLN A 370 12.03 -11.51 -4.67
N LYS A 371 12.20 -12.82 -4.73
CA LYS A 371 12.78 -13.51 -5.90
C LYS A 371 11.84 -13.47 -7.11
N ASN A 372 10.54 -13.41 -6.91
CA ASN A 372 9.51 -13.32 -7.96
C ASN A 372 9.09 -11.89 -8.30
N LYS A 373 9.95 -10.90 -8.02
CA LYS A 373 9.65 -9.50 -8.32
C LYS A 373 9.40 -9.26 -9.81
N VAL A 374 8.35 -8.50 -10.12
CA VAL A 374 7.96 -8.02 -11.45
C VAL A 374 8.20 -6.52 -11.55
N THR A 375 8.86 -6.08 -12.62
CA THR A 375 9.06 -4.65 -12.90
C THR A 375 8.48 -4.27 -14.24
N PHE A 376 7.57 -3.29 -14.24
CA PHE A 376 7.07 -2.65 -15.46
C PHE A 376 7.93 -1.43 -15.80
N LEU A 377 8.37 -1.35 -17.04
CA LEU A 377 9.06 -0.18 -17.60
C LEU A 377 8.05 0.70 -18.32
N GLY A 378 8.02 1.98 -17.96
CA GLY A 378 7.14 2.95 -18.61
C GLY A 378 7.77 4.34 -18.69
N TYR A 379 7.17 5.23 -19.47
CA TYR A 379 7.67 6.59 -19.60
C TYR A 379 7.36 7.45 -18.41
N ASN A 380 6.08 7.49 -18.01
CA ASN A 380 5.61 8.38 -16.98
C ASN A 380 4.41 7.77 -16.24
N PHE A 381 4.67 6.87 -15.33
CA PHE A 381 3.63 6.30 -14.48
C PHE A 381 3.03 7.29 -13.48
N TYR A 382 3.57 8.51 -13.40
CA TYR A 382 3.06 9.62 -12.60
C TYR A 382 2.01 10.46 -13.34
N GLY A 383 1.81 10.22 -14.63
CA GLY A 383 0.84 10.90 -15.46
C GLY A 383 -0.53 10.23 -15.48
N VAL A 384 -1.38 10.76 -16.35
CA VAL A 384 -2.70 10.22 -16.69
C VAL A 384 -2.67 9.65 -18.10
N GLY A 385 -3.46 8.63 -18.36
CA GLY A 385 -3.61 8.00 -19.68
C GLY A 385 -3.94 6.52 -19.62
N GLY A 386 -4.58 5.98 -20.64
CA GLY A 386 -5.07 4.61 -20.68
C GLY A 386 -4.01 3.55 -20.35
N THR A 387 -2.83 3.61 -20.96
CA THR A 387 -1.71 2.69 -20.70
C THR A 387 -1.23 2.76 -19.22
N VAL A 388 -1.21 3.99 -18.65
CA VAL A 388 -0.78 4.17 -17.24
C VAL A 388 -1.77 3.52 -16.30
N PHE A 389 -3.06 3.77 -16.50
CA PHE A 389 -4.11 3.17 -15.67
C PHE A 389 -4.17 1.66 -15.84
N ALA A 390 -4.13 1.16 -17.07
CA ALA A 390 -4.10 -0.29 -17.33
C ALA A 390 -2.91 -0.99 -16.65
N THR A 391 -1.71 -0.39 -16.73
CA THR A 391 -0.52 -0.96 -16.08
C THR A 391 -0.63 -0.91 -14.55
N ARG A 392 -1.18 0.17 -13.98
CA ARG A 392 -1.42 0.26 -12.54
C ARG A 392 -2.43 -0.78 -12.06
N SER A 393 -3.51 -0.96 -12.80
CA SER A 393 -4.54 -1.98 -12.48
C SER A 393 -3.98 -3.38 -12.52
N LEU A 394 -3.16 -3.70 -13.52
CA LEU A 394 -2.47 -4.99 -13.61
C LEU A 394 -1.44 -5.15 -12.48
N ALA A 395 -0.73 -4.08 -12.12
CA ALA A 395 0.19 -4.08 -10.99
C ALA A 395 -0.55 -4.34 -9.65
N GLU A 396 -1.73 -3.74 -9.45
CA GLU A 396 -2.58 -4.01 -8.28
C GLU A 396 -3.04 -5.48 -8.25
N ALA A 397 -3.48 -6.02 -9.40
CA ALA A 397 -3.84 -7.43 -9.51
C ALA A 397 -2.68 -8.37 -9.13
N LEU A 398 -1.45 -8.06 -9.53
CA LEU A 398 -0.27 -8.82 -9.13
C LEU A 398 0.04 -8.69 -7.63
N LEU A 399 -0.16 -7.51 -7.02
CA LEU A 399 -0.02 -7.33 -5.57
C LEU A 399 -1.01 -8.21 -4.79
N GLU A 400 -2.25 -8.32 -5.27
CA GLU A 400 -3.29 -9.21 -4.71
C GLU A 400 -2.91 -10.69 -4.81
N LYS A 401 -2.15 -11.06 -5.81
CA LYS A 401 -1.62 -12.43 -6.01
C LYS A 401 -0.23 -12.63 -5.38
N ASN A 402 0.15 -11.79 -4.42
CA ASN A 402 1.40 -11.87 -3.65
C ASN A 402 2.69 -11.67 -4.46
N TYR A 403 2.65 -10.90 -5.55
CA TYR A 403 3.87 -10.46 -6.24
C TYR A 403 4.40 -9.16 -5.65
N LEU A 404 5.69 -8.99 -5.64
CA LEU A 404 6.33 -7.70 -5.44
C LEU A 404 6.40 -6.97 -6.78
N VAL A 405 5.81 -5.79 -6.87
CA VAL A 405 5.69 -5.06 -8.13
C VAL A 405 6.39 -3.71 -8.07
N GLU A 406 7.21 -3.42 -9.08
CA GLU A 406 7.81 -2.10 -9.30
C GLU A 406 7.32 -1.49 -10.61
N LEU A 407 6.87 -0.24 -10.56
CA LEU A 407 6.71 0.60 -11.74
C LEU A 407 7.96 1.47 -11.89
N LEU A 408 8.80 1.15 -12.85
CA LEU A 408 9.99 1.90 -13.18
C LEU A 408 9.68 2.91 -14.28
N SER A 409 9.55 4.16 -13.87
CA SER A 409 9.22 5.28 -14.74
C SER A 409 10.49 5.98 -15.22
N LEU A 410 10.58 6.23 -16.53
CA LEU A 410 11.66 7.04 -17.06
C LEU A 410 11.60 8.46 -16.52
N LYS A 411 10.38 9.05 -16.47
CA LYS A 411 10.12 10.43 -16.06
C LYS A 411 9.16 10.49 -14.87
N CYS A 412 9.30 11.54 -14.06
CA CYS A 412 8.34 11.94 -13.05
C CYS A 412 7.93 13.40 -13.29
N THR A 413 6.66 13.63 -13.60
CA THR A 413 6.13 14.98 -13.81
C THR A 413 5.42 15.55 -12.60
N ALA A 414 4.73 14.70 -11.85
CA ALA A 414 4.01 15.07 -10.64
C ALA A 414 3.96 13.87 -9.69
N LYS A 415 3.58 14.09 -8.44
CA LYS A 415 3.26 12.99 -7.54
C LYS A 415 1.85 12.51 -7.88
N PRO A 416 1.63 11.25 -8.21
CA PRO A 416 0.27 10.76 -8.48
C PRO A 416 -0.58 10.91 -7.22
N LYS A 417 -1.83 11.31 -7.38
CA LYS A 417 -2.76 11.49 -6.27
C LYS A 417 -3.22 10.15 -5.71
N GLU A 418 -3.41 9.18 -6.59
CA GLU A 418 -3.86 7.83 -6.26
C GLU A 418 -2.91 6.79 -6.88
N MET A 419 -2.46 5.86 -6.08
CA MET A 419 -1.61 4.73 -6.47
C MET A 419 -2.02 3.50 -5.66
N PRO A 420 -1.95 2.30 -6.24
CA PRO A 420 -2.11 1.07 -5.46
C PRO A 420 -1.15 1.04 -4.27
N TYR A 421 -1.67 0.69 -3.11
CA TYR A 421 -0.86 0.61 -1.89
C TYR A 421 0.15 -0.52 -1.97
N GLY A 422 1.33 -0.34 -1.39
CA GLY A 422 2.39 -1.35 -1.42
C GLY A 422 3.15 -1.46 -2.74
N LEU A 423 2.77 -0.66 -3.76
CA LEU A 423 3.44 -0.60 -5.04
C LEU A 423 4.77 0.17 -4.92
N GLN A 424 5.85 -0.39 -5.45
CA GLN A 424 7.10 0.34 -5.60
C GLN A 424 7.04 1.22 -6.85
N LEU A 425 7.22 2.53 -6.69
CA LEU A 425 7.25 3.48 -7.80
C LEU A 425 8.61 4.19 -7.86
N THR A 426 9.38 3.92 -8.88
CA THR A 426 10.72 4.49 -9.07
C THR A 426 10.76 5.36 -10.32
N ALA A 427 11.32 6.57 -10.23
CA ALA A 427 11.56 7.43 -11.40
C ALA A 427 13.07 7.66 -11.60
N LEU A 428 13.53 7.48 -12.83
CA LEU A 428 14.92 7.76 -13.19
C LEU A 428 15.20 9.25 -13.27
N TYR A 429 14.21 10.03 -13.70
CA TYR A 429 14.33 11.47 -13.89
C TYR A 429 13.13 12.22 -13.29
N LYS A 430 13.41 13.20 -12.39
CA LYS A 430 12.39 14.05 -11.75
C LYS A 430 12.41 15.45 -12.35
N ALA A 431 11.64 15.67 -13.42
CA ALA A 431 11.67 16.89 -14.23
C ALA A 431 11.39 18.17 -13.42
N ASN A 432 10.45 18.13 -12.48
CA ASN A 432 9.97 19.31 -11.74
C ASN A 432 10.50 19.38 -10.29
N SER A 433 11.54 18.62 -9.94
CA SER A 433 12.06 18.63 -8.58
C SER A 433 12.84 19.91 -8.29
N ARG A 434 12.45 20.64 -7.23
CA ARG A 434 13.20 21.80 -6.68
C ARG A 434 14.31 21.38 -5.71
N ARG A 435 14.60 20.11 -5.57
CA ARG A 435 15.64 19.61 -4.65
C ARG A 435 17.02 20.02 -5.12
N LYS A 436 17.86 20.48 -4.20
CA LYS A 436 19.24 20.92 -4.51
C LYS A 436 20.05 19.88 -5.29
N ILE A 437 19.90 18.58 -4.95
CA ILE A 437 20.63 17.50 -5.62
C ILE A 437 20.16 17.30 -7.07
N GLU A 438 18.86 17.42 -7.35
CA GLU A 438 18.32 17.34 -8.71
C GLU A 438 18.70 18.57 -9.53
N LEU A 439 18.74 19.75 -8.91
CA LEU A 439 19.23 20.97 -9.56
C LEU A 439 20.73 20.86 -9.91
N LEU A 440 21.55 20.29 -9.02
CA LEU A 440 22.96 20.04 -9.29
C LEU A 440 23.15 19.01 -10.42
N LYS A 441 22.39 17.93 -10.41
CA LYS A 441 22.40 16.95 -11.52
C LYS A 441 22.01 17.62 -12.84
N ARG A 442 20.94 18.41 -12.86
CA ARG A 442 20.53 19.16 -14.07
C ARG A 442 21.64 20.07 -14.56
N GLY A 443 22.27 20.85 -13.66
CA GLY A 443 23.39 21.71 -13.98
C GLY A 443 24.56 20.95 -14.61
N PHE A 444 24.96 19.82 -14.00
CA PHE A 444 26.04 18.97 -14.50
C PHE A 444 25.72 18.38 -15.87
N PHE A 445 24.52 17.82 -16.08
CA PHE A 445 24.16 17.22 -17.37
C PHE A 445 23.94 18.26 -18.45
N ARG A 446 23.41 19.46 -18.10
CA ARG A 446 23.31 20.58 -19.04
C ARG A 446 24.71 21.03 -19.47
N TRP A 447 25.64 21.15 -18.54
CA TRP A 447 27.05 21.50 -18.85
C TRP A 447 27.71 20.46 -19.74
N LYS A 448 27.40 19.17 -19.57
CA LYS A 448 27.87 18.06 -20.44
C LYS A 448 27.13 17.96 -21.78
N GLY A 449 26.18 18.84 -22.08
CA GLY A 449 25.38 18.75 -23.30
C GLY A 449 24.44 17.54 -23.35
N LEU A 450 24.26 16.83 -22.23
CA LEU A 450 23.48 15.61 -22.12
C LEU A 450 22.05 15.86 -21.60
N TYR A 451 21.72 17.10 -21.29
CA TYR A 451 20.43 17.52 -20.81
C TYR A 451 19.56 18.02 -21.98
N GLY A 452 18.77 17.16 -22.55
CA GLY A 452 17.69 17.55 -23.46
C GLY A 452 16.35 17.56 -22.74
N HIS A 453 15.35 18.23 -23.27
CA HIS A 453 13.96 17.97 -22.91
C HIS A 453 13.70 16.50 -23.16
N LEU A 454 13.37 15.77 -22.08
CA LEU A 454 12.64 14.53 -22.20
C LEU A 454 11.22 14.94 -22.60
N ASP A 455 11.00 15.29 -23.85
CA ASP A 455 9.68 15.29 -24.45
C ASP A 455 9.27 13.85 -24.57
N CYS A 456 8.65 13.42 -23.53
CA CYS A 456 8.47 12.02 -23.24
C CYS A 456 7.09 11.56 -23.55
N ASP A 457 6.63 11.91 -24.67
CA ASP A 457 5.83 10.97 -25.41
C ASP A 457 6.76 10.24 -26.38
N CYS A 458 6.57 8.95 -26.50
CA CYS A 458 7.29 8.12 -27.46
C CYS A 458 7.11 8.57 -28.89
N SER A 459 6.13 9.41 -29.12
CA SER A 459 5.81 10.03 -30.38
C SER A 459 6.94 10.91 -30.94
N ARG A 460 7.90 11.34 -30.13
CA ARG A 460 8.95 12.26 -30.58
C ARG A 460 10.34 11.71 -30.25
N GLN A 461 10.79 10.82 -31.04
CA GLN A 461 12.11 10.31 -31.45
C GLN A 461 13.36 10.57 -30.59
N ASN A 462 13.38 11.44 -29.59
CA ASN A 462 14.60 11.84 -28.93
C ASN A 462 14.56 11.61 -27.41
N LEU A 463 14.72 10.37 -27.01
CA LEU A 463 15.26 10.10 -25.67
C LEU A 463 16.58 10.86 -25.57
N SER A 464 16.71 11.77 -24.58
CA SER A 464 18.00 12.39 -24.34
C SER A 464 19.02 11.29 -24.09
N PRO A 465 20.28 11.44 -24.53
CA PRO A 465 21.35 10.49 -24.26
C PRO A 465 21.48 10.14 -22.77
N TYR A 466 21.18 11.10 -21.90
CA TYR A 466 21.13 10.91 -20.44
C TYR A 466 20.04 9.92 -20.02
N ALA A 467 18.82 10.04 -20.51
CA ALA A 467 17.73 9.14 -20.18
C ALA A 467 18.03 7.72 -20.64
N GLY A 468 18.58 7.58 -21.85
CA GLY A 468 19.04 6.31 -22.37
C GLY A 468 20.13 5.65 -21.50
N MET A 469 21.14 6.42 -21.10
CA MET A 469 22.20 5.92 -20.20
C MET A 469 21.65 5.54 -18.83
N ALA A 470 20.76 6.35 -18.25
CA ALA A 470 20.15 6.09 -16.94
C ALA A 470 19.31 4.80 -16.97
N MET A 471 18.54 4.58 -18.05
CA MET A 471 17.75 3.38 -18.23
C MET A 471 18.64 2.13 -18.38
N ARG A 472 19.65 2.18 -19.25
CA ARG A 472 20.60 1.05 -19.41
C ARG A 472 21.29 0.71 -18.10
N LYS A 473 21.85 1.71 -17.38
CA LYS A 473 22.48 1.51 -16.07
C LYS A 473 21.53 0.94 -15.02
N LYS A 474 20.25 1.34 -15.05
CA LYS A 474 19.24 0.79 -14.15
C LYS A 474 18.95 -0.67 -14.50
N LEU A 475 18.81 -0.99 -15.78
CA LEU A 475 18.53 -2.35 -16.24
C LEU A 475 19.72 -3.32 -16.02
N GLU A 476 20.96 -2.85 -16.15
CA GLU A 476 22.16 -3.63 -15.80
C GLU A 476 22.18 -4.06 -14.32
N ASN A 477 21.58 -3.27 -13.44
CA ASN A 477 21.60 -3.50 -12.00
C ASN A 477 20.22 -3.83 -11.42
N ILE A 478 19.24 -4.14 -12.24
CA ILE A 478 17.88 -4.44 -11.78
C ILE A 478 17.82 -5.79 -11.08
N ASN A 479 17.14 -5.83 -9.93
CA ASN A 479 16.88 -7.05 -9.17
C ASN A 479 15.43 -7.47 -9.33
N SER A 480 15.05 -7.90 -10.53
CA SER A 480 13.70 -8.38 -10.84
C SER A 480 13.80 -9.61 -11.72
N LYS A 481 13.04 -10.64 -11.38
CA LYS A 481 12.94 -11.86 -12.16
C LYS A 481 12.32 -11.59 -13.53
N THR A 482 11.18 -10.90 -13.53
CA THR A 482 10.45 -10.55 -14.74
C THR A 482 10.48 -9.05 -14.97
N VAL A 483 10.82 -8.62 -16.17
CA VAL A 483 10.77 -7.22 -16.58
C VAL A 483 9.89 -7.08 -17.81
N ILE A 484 8.89 -6.17 -17.70
CA ILE A 484 7.85 -5.96 -18.71
C ILE A 484 7.99 -4.56 -19.25
N SER A 485 8.17 -4.41 -20.53
CA SER A 485 8.22 -3.12 -21.19
C SER A 485 6.84 -2.79 -21.75
N THR A 486 6.30 -1.62 -21.39
CA THR A 486 4.93 -1.19 -21.73
C THR A 486 4.87 -0.19 -22.88
N ARG A 487 5.99 0.03 -23.56
CA ARG A 487 6.07 0.95 -24.71
C ARG A 487 7.10 0.46 -25.72
N GLU A 488 6.79 0.63 -26.97
CA GLU A 488 7.54 0.11 -28.11
C GLU A 488 8.99 0.60 -28.13
N SER A 489 9.23 1.87 -27.83
CA SER A 489 10.58 2.43 -27.73
C SER A 489 11.37 1.91 -26.51
N LEU A 490 10.68 1.50 -25.44
CA LEU A 490 11.33 0.88 -24.29
C LEU A 490 11.63 -0.61 -24.54
N HIS A 491 10.99 -1.25 -25.52
CA HIS A 491 11.29 -2.62 -25.92
C HIS A 491 12.78 -2.77 -26.31
N LEU A 492 13.35 -1.79 -26.97
CA LEU A 492 14.78 -1.79 -27.34
C LEU A 492 15.69 -1.81 -26.11
N PHE A 493 15.37 -1.05 -25.05
CA PHE A 493 16.15 -1.04 -23.81
C PHE A 493 16.04 -2.36 -23.06
N LEU A 494 14.84 -2.96 -23.06
CA LEU A 494 14.63 -4.26 -22.41
C LEU A 494 15.38 -5.36 -23.17
N ASN A 495 15.34 -5.34 -24.50
CA ASN A 495 16.09 -6.30 -25.32
C ASN A 495 17.59 -6.28 -24.99
N ASP A 496 18.16 -5.08 -24.88
CA ASP A 496 19.59 -4.85 -24.62
C ASP A 496 19.98 -5.04 -23.14
N ALA A 497 19.02 -5.34 -22.25
CA ALA A 497 19.30 -5.51 -20.84
C ALA A 497 20.12 -6.79 -20.56
N THR A 498 21.20 -6.64 -19.78
CA THR A 498 22.20 -7.70 -19.51
C THR A 498 22.21 -8.20 -18.07
N SER A 499 21.28 -7.75 -17.21
CA SER A 499 21.24 -8.23 -15.82
C SER A 499 20.94 -9.74 -15.78
N GLU A 500 21.79 -10.50 -15.10
CA GLU A 500 21.61 -11.94 -14.86
C GLU A 500 20.38 -12.24 -13.95
N LYS A 501 19.79 -11.22 -13.33
CA LYS A 501 18.59 -11.35 -12.50
C LYS A 501 17.30 -11.32 -13.32
N ILE A 502 17.36 -10.89 -14.57
CA ILE A 502 16.23 -10.94 -15.49
C ILE A 502 16.16 -12.33 -16.10
N GLU A 503 15.25 -13.15 -15.61
CA GLU A 503 14.99 -14.46 -16.18
C GLU A 503 13.99 -14.36 -17.33
N GLU A 504 13.06 -13.39 -17.25
CA GLU A 504 12.02 -13.20 -18.26
C GLU A 504 11.93 -11.75 -18.73
N LYS A 505 11.89 -11.56 -20.04
CA LYS A 505 11.62 -10.31 -20.72
C LYS A 505 10.28 -10.41 -21.43
N ILE A 506 9.34 -9.51 -21.10
CA ILE A 506 8.00 -9.49 -21.68
C ILE A 506 7.76 -8.14 -22.36
N TYR A 507 7.21 -8.19 -23.55
CA TYR A 507 6.96 -7.03 -24.39
C TYR A 507 5.46 -6.79 -24.51
N PHE A 508 4.96 -5.71 -23.89
CA PHE A 508 3.54 -5.41 -23.85
C PHE A 508 3.21 -4.30 -24.88
N PHE A 509 2.39 -4.64 -25.87
CA PHE A 509 2.00 -3.80 -27.00
C PHE A 509 0.66 -3.14 -26.71
N HIS A 510 0.70 -1.87 -26.32
CA HIS A 510 -0.49 -1.07 -26.01
C HIS A 510 -0.95 -0.19 -27.18
N CYS A 511 -0.07 0.24 -28.06
CA CYS A 511 -0.42 1.05 -29.23
C CYS A 511 -0.84 0.16 -30.40
N THR A 512 -1.54 0.73 -31.39
CA THR A 512 -1.78 0.02 -32.65
C THR A 512 -0.50 0.01 -33.50
N ALA A 513 -0.33 -1.02 -34.32
CA ALA A 513 0.81 -1.12 -35.25
C ALA A 513 0.86 0.07 -36.23
N ALA A 514 -0.29 0.58 -36.65
CA ALA A 514 -0.40 1.76 -37.54
C ALA A 514 0.15 3.02 -36.82
N LEU A 515 -0.30 3.29 -35.62
CA LEU A 515 0.15 4.43 -34.81
C LEU A 515 1.67 4.36 -34.53
N VAL A 516 2.19 3.18 -34.22
CA VAL A 516 3.63 3.00 -33.99
C VAL A 516 4.44 3.29 -35.25
N ASN A 517 3.96 2.87 -36.42
CA ASN A 517 4.64 3.13 -37.67
C ASN A 517 4.60 4.63 -38.08
N GLU A 518 3.49 5.31 -37.78
CA GLU A 518 3.37 6.74 -38.02
C GLU A 518 4.28 7.56 -37.09
N LEU A 519 4.22 7.27 -35.81
CA LEU A 519 4.94 8.05 -34.79
C LEU A 519 6.42 7.68 -34.66
N PHE A 520 6.81 6.45 -35.01
CA PHE A 520 8.14 5.90 -34.75
C PHE A 520 8.73 5.11 -35.93
N PRO A 521 8.80 5.64 -37.14
CA PRO A 521 9.29 4.91 -38.31
C PRO A 521 10.71 4.32 -38.09
N ASP A 522 11.58 5.00 -37.34
CA ASP A 522 12.92 4.51 -37.01
C ASP A 522 12.91 3.37 -35.97
N ILE A 523 11.90 3.30 -35.10
CA ILE A 523 11.76 2.23 -34.10
C ILE A 523 11.26 0.95 -34.78
N VAL A 524 10.41 1.05 -35.76
CA VAL A 524 9.86 -0.05 -36.55
C VAL A 524 11.00 -0.94 -37.09
N ASN A 525 11.95 -0.36 -37.81
CA ASN A 525 13.09 -1.07 -38.38
C ASN A 525 14.00 -1.72 -37.32
N LYS A 526 13.95 -1.27 -36.08
CA LYS A 526 14.70 -1.82 -34.95
C LYS A 526 13.91 -2.87 -34.21
N MET A 527 12.58 -2.79 -34.16
CA MET A 527 11.72 -3.79 -33.51
C MET A 527 11.79 -5.16 -34.16
N GLU A 528 11.96 -5.25 -35.48
CA GLU A 528 12.15 -6.50 -36.19
C GLU A 528 13.43 -7.25 -35.76
N LYS A 529 14.39 -6.55 -35.12
CA LYS A 529 15.63 -7.12 -34.58
C LYS A 529 15.51 -7.58 -33.14
N ILE A 530 14.40 -7.28 -32.46
CA ILE A 530 14.18 -7.66 -31.06
C ILE A 530 13.87 -9.17 -31.00
N ASP A 531 14.52 -9.84 -30.05
CA ASP A 531 14.19 -11.22 -29.69
C ASP A 531 12.95 -11.22 -28.77
N ILE A 532 11.75 -11.32 -29.35
CA ILE A 532 10.49 -11.34 -28.63
C ILE A 532 10.16 -12.78 -28.23
N GLY A 533 10.67 -13.23 -27.07
CA GLY A 533 10.32 -14.53 -26.53
C GLY A 533 8.88 -14.58 -26.03
N LYS A 534 8.48 -13.60 -25.21
CA LYS A 534 7.11 -13.49 -24.65
C LYS A 534 6.50 -12.12 -24.95
N ALA A 535 5.25 -12.09 -25.41
CA ALA A 535 4.51 -10.88 -25.77
C ALA A 535 3.14 -10.81 -25.11
N VAL A 536 2.68 -9.60 -24.84
CA VAL A 536 1.31 -9.32 -24.41
C VAL A 536 0.68 -8.32 -25.38
N PHE A 537 -0.50 -8.61 -25.88
CA PHE A 537 -1.27 -7.73 -26.75
C PHE A 537 -2.58 -7.36 -26.09
N VAL A 538 -3.06 -6.14 -26.32
CA VAL A 538 -4.30 -5.65 -25.70
C VAL A 538 -5.56 -6.25 -26.36
N SER A 539 -5.48 -6.72 -27.59
CA SER A 539 -6.55 -7.40 -28.32
C SER A 539 -6.00 -8.35 -29.39
N GLU A 540 -6.82 -9.29 -29.81
CA GLU A 540 -6.43 -10.23 -30.90
C GLU A 540 -6.26 -9.49 -32.23
N GLU A 541 -7.12 -8.50 -32.52
CA GLU A 541 -6.97 -7.66 -33.71
C GLU A 541 -5.64 -6.89 -33.67
N ASN A 542 -5.28 -6.30 -32.52
CA ASN A 542 -3.99 -5.59 -32.37
C ASN A 542 -2.81 -6.55 -32.57
N ARG A 543 -2.88 -7.78 -32.07
CA ARG A 543 -1.86 -8.79 -32.29
C ARG A 543 -1.68 -9.10 -33.79
N GLN A 544 -2.77 -9.33 -34.49
CA GLN A 544 -2.74 -9.63 -35.93
C GLN A 544 -2.13 -8.48 -36.73
N LEU A 545 -2.54 -7.24 -36.46
CA LEU A 545 -1.99 -6.04 -37.09
C LEU A 545 -0.46 -5.90 -36.90
N TYR A 546 0.04 -6.30 -35.72
CA TYR A 546 1.49 -6.32 -35.48
C TYR A 546 2.18 -7.42 -36.28
N LEU A 547 1.64 -8.63 -36.34
CA LEU A 547 2.19 -9.75 -37.11
C LEU A 547 2.19 -9.50 -38.60
N ASP A 548 1.13 -8.86 -39.12
CA ASP A 548 1.04 -8.53 -40.56
C ASP A 548 2.05 -7.44 -40.96
N LYS A 549 2.41 -6.58 -40.01
CA LYS A 549 3.29 -5.44 -40.29
C LYS A 549 4.76 -5.70 -39.96
N PHE A 550 5.05 -6.52 -38.96
CA PHE A 550 6.41 -6.74 -38.47
C PHE A 550 6.78 -8.21 -38.48
N ASN A 551 7.95 -8.51 -39.00
CA ASN A 551 8.51 -9.86 -38.93
C ASN A 551 9.34 -10.03 -37.64
N PHE A 552 8.67 -10.32 -36.52
CA PHE A 552 9.34 -10.50 -35.23
C PHE A 552 10.23 -11.75 -35.22
N LYS A 553 11.46 -11.60 -34.74
CA LYS A 553 12.33 -12.72 -34.46
C LYS A 553 11.89 -13.45 -33.18
N ASN A 554 11.93 -14.78 -33.21
CA ASN A 554 11.73 -15.66 -32.05
C ASN A 554 10.44 -15.41 -31.27
N TYR A 555 9.36 -14.97 -31.91
CA TYR A 555 8.03 -14.89 -31.32
C TYR A 555 7.55 -16.30 -30.95
N LYS A 556 7.63 -16.64 -29.66
CA LYS A 556 7.39 -18.01 -29.16
C LYS A 556 6.11 -18.16 -28.38
N ASP A 557 5.80 -17.21 -27.52
CA ASP A 557 4.66 -17.29 -26.62
C ASP A 557 3.99 -15.92 -26.48
N TYR A 558 2.67 -15.92 -26.35
CA TYR A 558 1.92 -14.69 -26.19
C TYR A 558 0.63 -14.91 -25.38
N ILE A 559 0.11 -13.79 -24.86
CA ILE A 559 -1.23 -13.71 -24.31
C ILE A 559 -1.93 -12.46 -24.86
N VAL A 560 -3.20 -12.61 -25.18
CA VAL A 560 -4.09 -11.46 -25.37
C VAL A 560 -4.70 -11.12 -24.02
N LEU A 561 -4.29 -9.97 -23.48
CA LEU A 561 -4.69 -9.49 -22.18
C LEU A 561 -5.26 -8.08 -22.35
N GLY A 562 -6.57 -7.97 -22.29
CA GLY A 562 -7.24 -6.69 -22.28
C GLY A 562 -6.80 -5.81 -21.11
N ASN A 563 -7.19 -4.55 -21.15
CA ASN A 563 -6.92 -3.66 -20.02
C ASN A 563 -8.03 -3.75 -18.97
N THR A 564 -7.70 -3.50 -17.70
CA THR A 564 -8.64 -3.46 -16.59
C THR A 564 -8.54 -2.14 -15.83
N LEU A 565 -9.46 -1.92 -14.90
CA LEU A 565 -9.51 -0.72 -14.08
C LEU A 565 -8.94 -0.95 -12.67
N GLU A 566 -8.39 0.12 -12.08
CA GLU A 566 -8.11 0.18 -10.64
C GLU A 566 -9.42 0.05 -9.85
N SER A 567 -9.36 -0.57 -8.66
CA SER A 567 -10.55 -0.78 -7.81
C SER A 567 -11.27 0.52 -7.40
N SER A 568 -10.55 1.64 -7.41
CA SER A 568 -11.11 2.95 -7.12
C SER A 568 -11.96 3.53 -8.25
N ARG A 569 -11.91 2.94 -9.45
CA ARG A 569 -12.51 3.49 -10.68
C ARG A 569 -13.79 2.77 -11.13
N SER A 570 -14.25 1.77 -10.41
CA SER A 570 -15.50 1.04 -10.67
C SER A 570 -16.45 1.08 -9.47
N VAL A 571 -17.73 0.82 -9.68
CA VAL A 571 -18.71 0.62 -8.61
C VAL A 571 -18.91 -0.88 -8.34
N ALA A 572 -19.47 -1.23 -7.18
CA ALA A 572 -19.94 -2.58 -6.96
C ALA A 572 -21.20 -2.84 -7.81
N ARG A 573 -21.42 -4.10 -8.22
CA ARG A 573 -22.58 -4.46 -9.05
C ARG A 573 -23.92 -4.10 -8.40
N GLU A 574 -23.98 -4.25 -7.08
CA GLU A 574 -25.16 -3.98 -6.26
C GLU A 574 -25.51 -2.49 -6.21
N ASP A 575 -24.52 -1.61 -6.45
CA ASP A 575 -24.70 -0.16 -6.44
C ASP A 575 -25.24 0.38 -7.79
N ILE A 576 -25.38 -0.48 -8.82
CA ILE A 576 -25.95 -0.08 -10.12
C ILE A 576 -27.46 0.09 -9.94
N GLY A 577 -27.97 1.27 -10.28
CA GLY A 577 -29.36 1.67 -10.06
C GLY A 577 -29.65 2.28 -8.68
N ALA A 578 -28.89 1.90 -7.63
CA ALA A 578 -29.07 2.44 -6.27
C ALA A 578 -28.64 3.92 -6.15
N ILE A 579 -27.92 4.44 -7.12
CA ILE A 579 -27.36 5.79 -7.08
C ILE A 579 -28.43 6.84 -7.42
N GLU A 580 -29.48 6.49 -8.15
CA GLU A 580 -30.58 7.40 -8.52
C GLU A 580 -31.51 7.70 -7.33
N GLU A 581 -31.73 6.74 -6.43
CA GLU A 581 -32.57 6.97 -5.24
C GLU A 581 -31.94 7.94 -4.22
N ASN A 582 -30.60 7.99 -4.13
CA ASN A 582 -29.89 8.88 -3.19
C ASN A 582 -29.68 10.30 -3.72
N VAL A 583 -29.65 10.51 -5.03
CA VAL A 583 -29.56 11.86 -5.62
C VAL A 583 -30.90 12.58 -5.48
N ASN A 584 -32.00 11.83 -5.56
CA ASN A 584 -33.36 12.39 -5.39
C ASN A 584 -33.78 12.65 -3.92
N SER A 585 -33.04 12.14 -2.91
CA SER A 585 -33.47 12.24 -1.51
C SER A 585 -32.79 13.34 -0.68
N ASN A 586 -31.70 13.95 -1.14
CA ASN A 586 -30.91 14.90 -0.32
C ASN A 586 -30.84 16.34 -0.84
N ASN A 587 -31.43 16.65 -1.99
CA ASN A 587 -31.55 18.03 -2.43
C ASN A 587 -32.87 18.23 -3.22
N PRO A 588 -33.96 18.63 -2.56
CA PRO A 588 -35.29 18.82 -3.19
C PRO A 588 -35.36 20.04 -4.13
N GLU A 589 -34.26 20.75 -4.36
CA GLU A 589 -34.20 21.96 -5.20
C GLU A 589 -33.45 21.81 -6.52
N GLU A 590 -32.87 20.62 -6.86
CA GLU A 590 -32.34 20.43 -8.19
C GLU A 590 -33.48 20.05 -9.16
N PRO A 591 -33.75 20.86 -10.20
CA PRO A 591 -34.79 20.54 -11.17
C PRO A 591 -34.39 19.28 -11.94
N GLN A 592 -35.34 18.37 -12.12
CA GLN A 592 -35.20 17.23 -13.02
C GLN A 592 -34.78 17.76 -14.41
N ARG A 593 -33.67 17.27 -14.96
CA ARG A 593 -33.18 17.72 -16.27
C ARG A 593 -34.12 17.26 -17.38
N ASP A 594 -34.50 18.18 -18.23
CA ASP A 594 -35.33 17.90 -19.41
C ASP A 594 -34.48 17.58 -20.66
N TYR A 595 -33.16 17.31 -20.50
CA TYR A 595 -32.23 17.06 -21.58
C TYR A 595 -31.28 15.90 -21.26
N PHE A 596 -30.80 15.22 -22.32
CA PHE A 596 -29.78 14.18 -22.23
C PHE A 596 -28.39 14.81 -22.05
N LEU A 597 -27.64 14.32 -21.06
CA LEU A 597 -26.28 14.75 -20.77
C LEU A 597 -25.29 13.61 -21.00
N GLY A 598 -24.57 13.69 -22.10
CA GLY A 598 -23.50 12.74 -22.44
C GLY A 598 -22.15 13.17 -21.88
N MET A 599 -21.30 12.21 -21.56
CA MET A 599 -19.91 12.44 -21.11
C MET A 599 -18.92 11.96 -22.19
N TYR A 600 -17.97 12.80 -22.58
CA TYR A 600 -16.86 12.45 -23.46
C TYR A 600 -15.52 12.66 -22.79
N LEU A 601 -14.71 11.60 -22.71
CA LEU A 601 -13.35 11.63 -22.16
C LEU A 601 -12.34 11.68 -23.29
N LEU A 602 -11.68 12.82 -23.47
CA LEU A 602 -10.79 13.05 -24.61
C LEU A 602 -9.43 13.63 -24.17
N ARG A 603 -8.33 13.13 -24.73
CA ARG A 603 -7.07 13.88 -24.73
C ARG A 603 -7.11 14.91 -25.86
N ILE A 604 -7.16 16.20 -25.50
CA ILE A 604 -7.30 17.30 -26.46
C ILE A 604 -5.91 17.62 -27.07
N SER A 605 -5.50 16.88 -28.07
CA SER A 605 -4.20 17.00 -28.71
C SER A 605 -4.33 17.08 -30.26
N HIS A 606 -3.31 17.61 -30.94
CA HIS A 606 -3.28 17.65 -32.40
C HIS A 606 -3.51 16.29 -33.06
N GLU A 607 -3.03 15.22 -32.45
CA GLU A 607 -3.22 13.84 -32.91
C GLU A 607 -4.69 13.37 -32.87
N ARG A 608 -5.54 14.10 -32.14
CA ARG A 608 -6.96 13.82 -31.95
C ARG A 608 -7.88 14.81 -32.67
N GLU A 609 -7.33 15.61 -33.59
CA GLU A 609 -8.13 16.58 -34.34
C GLU A 609 -9.29 15.93 -35.10
N ALA A 610 -9.10 14.73 -35.67
CA ALA A 610 -10.16 14.00 -36.35
C ALA A 610 -11.31 13.61 -35.39
N ASP A 611 -11.00 13.22 -34.17
CA ASP A 611 -11.98 12.87 -33.13
C ASP A 611 -12.77 14.13 -32.71
N ILE A 612 -12.06 15.26 -32.54
CA ILE A 612 -12.67 16.57 -32.25
C ILE A 612 -13.61 16.99 -33.38
N ASN A 613 -13.19 16.87 -34.64
CA ASN A 613 -14.03 17.20 -35.78
C ASN A 613 -15.28 16.29 -35.86
N ASN A 614 -15.19 15.04 -35.43
CA ASN A 614 -16.34 14.13 -35.33
C ASN A 614 -17.36 14.61 -34.30
N LEU A 615 -16.90 15.03 -33.10
CA LEU A 615 -17.76 15.64 -32.08
C LEU A 615 -18.45 16.93 -32.61
N ILE A 616 -17.66 17.85 -33.18
CA ILE A 616 -18.21 19.11 -33.79
C ILE A 616 -19.23 18.78 -34.89
N GLY A 617 -18.95 17.74 -35.69
CA GLY A 617 -19.86 17.28 -36.74
C GLY A 617 -21.21 16.81 -36.19
N PHE A 618 -21.20 16.08 -35.09
CA PHE A 618 -22.44 15.68 -34.43
C PHE A 618 -23.21 16.87 -33.83
N ALA A 619 -22.54 17.81 -33.19
CA ALA A 619 -23.17 19.01 -32.66
C ALA A 619 -23.81 19.88 -33.80
N LYS A 620 -23.13 20.02 -34.93
CA LYS A 620 -23.70 20.67 -36.16
C LYS A 620 -24.94 19.94 -36.66
N TYR A 621 -24.88 18.60 -36.71
CA TYR A 621 -26.02 17.77 -37.07
C TYR A 621 -27.22 18.02 -36.13
N LEU A 622 -27.02 18.07 -34.83
CA LEU A 622 -28.09 18.39 -33.86
C LEU A 622 -28.70 19.77 -34.11
N LYS A 623 -27.85 20.79 -34.37
CA LYS A 623 -28.27 22.17 -34.72
C LYS A 623 -29.11 22.19 -35.99
N GLU A 624 -28.69 21.49 -37.06
CA GLU A 624 -29.42 21.38 -38.30
C GLU A 624 -30.78 20.69 -38.13
N GLN A 625 -30.84 19.65 -37.28
CA GLN A 625 -32.09 18.94 -36.94
C GLN A 625 -32.97 19.67 -35.92
N LYS A 626 -32.51 20.82 -35.38
CA LYS A 626 -33.19 21.61 -34.33
C LYS A 626 -33.47 20.78 -33.06
N VAL A 627 -32.51 19.96 -32.70
CA VAL A 627 -32.51 19.18 -31.44
C VAL A 627 -31.74 19.98 -30.41
N ASP A 628 -32.39 20.46 -29.37
CA ASP A 628 -31.84 21.35 -28.33
C ASP A 628 -31.79 20.73 -26.94
N ASP A 629 -32.16 19.45 -26.83
CA ASP A 629 -32.23 18.69 -25.58
C ASP A 629 -31.11 17.62 -25.43
N ILE A 630 -29.96 17.84 -26.08
CA ILE A 630 -28.77 16.97 -25.96
C ILE A 630 -27.54 17.84 -25.78
N VAL A 631 -26.78 17.57 -24.68
CA VAL A 631 -25.51 18.24 -24.39
C VAL A 631 -24.43 17.20 -24.14
N ILE A 632 -23.21 17.48 -24.63
CA ILE A 632 -22.03 16.62 -24.41
C ILE A 632 -20.99 17.39 -23.58
N ASP A 633 -20.76 16.92 -22.37
CA ASP A 633 -19.70 17.39 -21.48
C ASP A 633 -18.36 16.76 -21.87
N VAL A 634 -17.39 17.58 -22.19
CA VAL A 634 -16.05 17.16 -22.61
C VAL A 634 -15.05 17.34 -21.49
N TYR A 635 -14.46 16.21 -21.01
CA TYR A 635 -13.42 16.21 -20.02
C TYR A 635 -12.07 15.84 -20.61
N GLY A 636 -11.09 16.70 -20.39
CA GLY A 636 -9.71 16.44 -20.82
C GLY A 636 -8.86 17.69 -20.94
N THR A 637 -7.61 17.49 -21.32
CA THR A 637 -6.66 18.58 -21.54
C THR A 637 -5.63 18.17 -22.60
N GLY A 638 -4.90 19.14 -23.14
CA GLY A 638 -3.83 18.88 -24.09
C GLY A 638 -3.35 20.14 -24.81
N ASP A 639 -2.49 19.92 -25.78
CA ASP A 639 -1.82 20.99 -26.54
C ASP A 639 -2.68 21.58 -27.70
N TYR A 640 -3.89 21.05 -27.90
CA TYR A 640 -4.88 21.52 -28.91
C TYR A 640 -6.11 22.17 -28.23
N LEU A 641 -6.01 22.56 -26.97
CA LEU A 641 -7.16 23.05 -26.21
C LEU A 641 -7.70 24.38 -26.77
N ASN A 642 -6.83 25.34 -27.13
CA ASN A 642 -7.26 26.61 -27.61
C ASN A 642 -8.00 26.45 -28.95
N GLU A 643 -7.41 25.69 -29.88
CA GLU A 643 -7.99 25.40 -31.19
C GLU A 643 -9.32 24.62 -31.07
N PHE A 644 -9.43 23.75 -30.04
CA PHE A 644 -10.70 23.06 -29.75
C PHE A 644 -11.80 24.06 -29.37
N LEU A 645 -11.48 24.97 -28.45
CA LEU A 645 -12.43 26.00 -28.02
C LEU A 645 -12.81 26.94 -29.20
N ASP A 646 -11.82 27.37 -29.99
CA ASP A 646 -12.08 28.16 -31.19
C ASP A 646 -13.02 27.42 -32.18
N LYS A 647 -12.82 26.12 -32.39
CA LYS A 647 -13.72 25.30 -33.24
C LYS A 647 -15.16 25.24 -32.69
N ILE A 648 -15.39 25.22 -31.40
CA ILE A 648 -16.75 25.26 -30.80
C ILE A 648 -17.41 26.60 -31.18
N PHE A 649 -16.73 27.73 -30.93
CA PHE A 649 -17.27 29.07 -31.20
C PHE A 649 -17.43 29.36 -32.71
N ASP A 650 -16.43 29.02 -33.53
CA ASP A 650 -16.48 29.23 -34.97
C ASP A 650 -17.61 28.47 -35.67
N ASN A 651 -18.06 27.36 -35.10
CA ASN A 651 -19.17 26.56 -35.58
C ASN A 651 -20.50 26.85 -34.87
N GLU A 652 -20.49 27.77 -33.88
CA GLU A 652 -21.68 28.16 -33.09
C GLU A 652 -22.41 26.94 -32.49
N VAL A 653 -21.65 26.05 -31.84
CA VAL A 653 -22.17 24.78 -31.23
C VAL A 653 -21.96 24.71 -29.70
N GLU A 654 -21.76 25.85 -29.06
CA GLU A 654 -21.58 26.00 -27.61
C GLU A 654 -22.79 25.54 -26.79
N ASP A 655 -24.00 25.53 -27.36
CA ASP A 655 -25.20 25.02 -26.72
C ASP A 655 -25.20 23.45 -26.61
N TYR A 656 -24.38 22.78 -27.44
CA TYR A 656 -24.32 21.32 -27.54
C TYR A 656 -23.07 20.71 -26.94
N ILE A 657 -22.01 21.50 -26.72
CA ILE A 657 -20.71 21.02 -26.21
C ILE A 657 -20.26 21.91 -25.08
N CYS A 658 -20.13 21.31 -23.87
CA CYS A 658 -19.61 21.98 -22.72
C CYS A 658 -18.20 21.46 -22.39
N TYR A 659 -17.19 22.33 -22.33
CA TYR A 659 -15.86 21.98 -21.88
C TYR A 659 -15.76 22.07 -20.36
N CYS A 660 -15.57 20.93 -19.69
CA CYS A 660 -15.58 20.80 -18.23
C CYS A 660 -14.19 20.69 -17.60
N GLY A 661 -13.11 20.83 -18.39
CA GLY A 661 -11.73 20.74 -17.87
C GLY A 661 -11.22 19.32 -17.68
N GLU A 662 -10.16 19.17 -16.88
CA GLU A 662 -9.54 17.87 -16.60
C GLU A 662 -10.18 17.22 -15.37
N THR A 663 -10.50 15.93 -15.44
CA THR A 663 -10.93 15.16 -14.27
C THR A 663 -9.89 14.10 -13.88
N SER A 664 -9.59 14.00 -12.60
CA SER A 664 -8.76 12.93 -12.04
C SER A 664 -9.59 11.71 -11.61
N ASN A 665 -10.90 11.86 -11.51
CA ASN A 665 -11.84 10.81 -11.09
C ASN A 665 -13.09 10.80 -11.98
N PRO A 666 -13.01 10.16 -13.17
CA PRO A 666 -14.16 10.05 -14.09
C PRO A 666 -15.37 9.37 -13.48
N LYS A 667 -15.18 8.40 -12.58
CA LYS A 667 -16.25 7.71 -11.84
C LYS A 667 -17.24 8.68 -11.18
N ASN A 668 -16.71 9.72 -10.50
CA ASN A 668 -17.56 10.68 -9.82
C ASN A 668 -18.32 11.56 -10.81
N GLN A 669 -17.72 11.87 -11.97
CA GLN A 669 -18.40 12.62 -13.00
C GLN A 669 -19.48 11.78 -13.69
N MET A 670 -19.19 10.52 -14.00
CA MET A 670 -20.14 9.60 -14.63
C MET A 670 -21.47 9.48 -13.86
N LYS A 671 -21.46 9.65 -12.54
CA LYS A 671 -22.70 9.64 -11.74
C LYS A 671 -23.72 10.67 -12.20
N ASN A 672 -23.25 11.83 -12.64
CA ASN A 672 -24.08 12.96 -13.03
C ASN A 672 -24.46 12.97 -14.52
N HIS A 673 -24.04 11.96 -15.28
CA HIS A 673 -24.28 11.85 -16.74
C HIS A 673 -25.14 10.63 -17.03
N ASP A 674 -25.89 10.71 -18.13
CA ASP A 674 -26.77 9.64 -18.58
C ASP A 674 -25.97 8.50 -19.23
N ALA A 675 -25.04 8.83 -20.13
CA ALA A 675 -24.21 7.85 -20.81
C ALA A 675 -22.82 8.45 -21.14
N VAL A 676 -21.87 7.57 -21.49
CA VAL A 676 -20.62 7.99 -22.13
C VAL A 676 -20.83 7.96 -23.64
N VAL A 677 -20.53 9.08 -24.32
CA VAL A 677 -20.61 9.22 -25.77
C VAL A 677 -19.21 9.46 -26.31
N ASP A 678 -18.67 8.52 -27.06
CA ASP A 678 -17.29 8.56 -27.56
C ASP A 678 -17.23 8.77 -29.07
N PHE A 679 -16.59 9.84 -29.46
CA PHE A 679 -16.40 10.24 -30.87
C PHE A 679 -15.04 9.82 -31.42
N THR A 680 -14.26 9.05 -30.69
CA THR A 680 -12.91 8.62 -31.04
C THR A 680 -12.95 7.59 -32.19
N LEU A 681 -12.27 7.90 -33.28
CA LEU A 681 -12.23 7.05 -34.46
C LEU A 681 -11.27 5.87 -34.33
N ASN A 682 -10.22 6.00 -33.50
CA ASN A 682 -9.19 4.98 -33.35
C ASN A 682 -8.86 4.73 -31.87
N HIS A 683 -9.39 3.64 -31.33
CA HIS A 683 -8.97 3.06 -30.06
C HIS A 683 -8.29 1.70 -30.27
N SER A 684 -7.14 1.48 -29.63
CA SER A 684 -6.50 0.16 -29.60
C SER A 684 -7.25 -0.84 -28.73
N PHE A 685 -7.96 -0.34 -27.68
CA PHE A 685 -8.69 -1.19 -26.75
C PHE A 685 -9.98 -0.54 -26.19
N GLY A 686 -10.05 0.78 -26.00
CA GLY A 686 -11.27 1.45 -25.52
C GLY A 686 -11.47 1.38 -23.99
N MET A 687 -10.47 1.83 -23.21
CA MET A 687 -10.60 1.95 -21.76
C MET A 687 -11.85 2.71 -21.28
N PRO A 688 -12.27 3.81 -21.92
CA PRO A 688 -13.49 4.52 -21.53
C PRO A 688 -14.75 3.64 -21.56
N TYR A 689 -14.81 2.65 -22.44
CA TYR A 689 -15.96 1.74 -22.55
C TYR A 689 -16.09 0.84 -21.33
N ILE A 690 -14.97 0.22 -20.92
CA ILE A 690 -14.92 -0.60 -19.71
C ILE A 690 -15.24 0.28 -18.48
N GLU A 691 -14.66 1.47 -18.41
CA GLU A 691 -14.87 2.38 -17.29
C GLU A 691 -16.34 2.79 -17.17
N ALA A 692 -17.00 3.11 -18.27
CA ALA A 692 -18.42 3.45 -18.30
C ALA A 692 -19.29 2.28 -17.84
N ILE A 693 -19.11 1.11 -18.43
CA ILE A 693 -19.95 -0.07 -18.14
C ILE A 693 -19.75 -0.55 -16.69
N LEU A 694 -18.50 -0.56 -16.18
CA LEU A 694 -18.22 -0.90 -14.78
C LEU A 694 -18.63 0.20 -13.77
N ASN A 695 -19.15 1.32 -14.26
CA ASN A 695 -19.82 2.35 -13.47
C ASN A 695 -21.34 2.42 -13.75
N GLY A 696 -21.91 1.37 -14.36
CA GLY A 696 -23.34 1.25 -14.60
C GLY A 696 -23.87 2.24 -15.65
N LYS A 697 -23.02 2.63 -16.64
CA LYS A 697 -23.42 3.57 -17.68
C LYS A 697 -23.45 2.92 -19.07
N MET A 698 -24.40 3.36 -19.90
CA MET A 698 -24.38 3.02 -21.33
C MET A 698 -23.22 3.72 -22.03
N VAL A 699 -22.79 3.13 -23.13
CA VAL A 699 -21.75 3.67 -24.02
C VAL A 699 -22.31 3.80 -25.42
N TYR A 700 -22.13 4.96 -26.03
CA TYR A 700 -22.38 5.17 -27.47
C TYR A 700 -21.06 5.56 -28.12
N CYS A 701 -20.56 4.78 -29.06
CA CYS A 701 -19.25 5.00 -29.66
C CYS A 701 -19.20 4.66 -31.14
N THR A 702 -18.19 5.20 -31.83
CA THR A 702 -17.88 4.83 -33.21
C THR A 702 -17.40 3.40 -33.33
N GLU A 703 -17.55 2.79 -34.50
CA GLU A 703 -16.93 1.50 -34.79
C GLU A 703 -15.41 1.67 -34.95
N ASN A 704 -14.63 1.02 -34.08
CA ASN A 704 -13.17 0.99 -34.11
C ASN A 704 -12.66 -0.34 -33.51
N THR A 705 -11.35 -0.58 -33.54
CA THR A 705 -10.75 -1.80 -32.97
C THR A 705 -11.16 -2.03 -31.50
N GLY A 706 -11.12 -1.00 -30.69
CA GLY A 706 -11.48 -1.09 -29.27
C GLY A 706 -12.97 -1.39 -29.06
N SER A 707 -13.85 -0.77 -29.82
CA SER A 707 -15.29 -1.03 -29.69
C SER A 707 -15.67 -2.43 -30.16
N ARG A 708 -15.09 -2.94 -31.24
CA ARG A 708 -15.30 -4.32 -31.68
C ARG A 708 -14.82 -5.37 -30.66
N GLU A 709 -13.70 -5.09 -30.01
CA GLU A 709 -13.16 -6.01 -29.00
C GLU A 709 -13.96 -5.95 -27.68
N VAL A 710 -14.09 -4.76 -27.11
CA VAL A 710 -14.64 -4.57 -25.75
C VAL A 710 -16.15 -4.75 -25.69
N LEU A 711 -16.86 -4.24 -26.71
CA LEU A 711 -18.33 -4.21 -26.75
C LEU A 711 -18.93 -5.40 -27.51
N ASN A 712 -18.14 -6.42 -27.82
CA ASN A 712 -18.63 -7.63 -28.44
C ASN A 712 -19.69 -8.33 -27.56
N GLY A 713 -20.90 -8.47 -28.07
CA GLY A 713 -22.03 -9.03 -27.31
C GLY A 713 -22.74 -8.04 -26.38
N ILE A 714 -22.45 -6.73 -26.51
CA ILE A 714 -23.18 -5.65 -25.85
C ILE A 714 -23.93 -4.85 -26.91
N ASP A 715 -25.24 -4.97 -26.92
CA ASP A 715 -26.09 -4.41 -27.96
C ASP A 715 -26.29 -2.90 -27.78
N GLY A 716 -26.49 -2.20 -28.90
CA GLY A 716 -26.90 -0.80 -28.92
C GLY A 716 -25.78 0.22 -28.72
N CYS A 717 -24.54 -0.20 -28.49
CA CYS A 717 -23.43 0.72 -28.18
C CYS A 717 -22.77 1.37 -29.39
N ILE A 718 -22.58 0.64 -30.49
CA ILE A 718 -21.85 1.14 -31.66
C ILE A 718 -22.82 1.86 -32.58
N TYR A 719 -22.50 3.11 -32.97
CA TYR A 719 -23.26 3.88 -33.96
C TYR A 719 -22.49 4.00 -35.27
N THR A 720 -23.25 4.08 -36.38
CA THR A 720 -22.73 4.13 -37.77
C THR A 720 -22.91 5.48 -38.46
N SER A 721 -23.76 6.33 -37.90
CA SER A 721 -24.01 7.70 -38.38
C SER A 721 -24.50 8.59 -37.26
N TYR A 722 -24.54 9.91 -37.47
CA TYR A 722 -25.10 10.86 -36.49
C TYR A 722 -26.61 10.65 -36.28
N GLU A 723 -27.31 10.27 -37.31
CA GLU A 723 -28.73 9.89 -37.23
C GLU A 723 -28.92 8.63 -36.35
N ASP A 724 -28.08 7.62 -36.52
CA ASP A 724 -28.10 6.42 -35.69
C ASP A 724 -27.77 6.75 -34.24
N LEU A 725 -26.77 7.60 -33.97
CA LEU A 725 -26.44 8.09 -32.64
C LEU A 725 -27.63 8.81 -31.99
N LEU A 726 -28.25 9.74 -32.72
CA LEU A 726 -29.44 10.45 -32.22
C LEU A 726 -30.57 9.48 -31.88
N ASN A 727 -30.84 8.50 -32.73
CA ASN A 727 -31.88 7.48 -32.50
C ASN A 727 -31.57 6.63 -31.27
N LYS A 728 -30.29 6.30 -31.00
CA LYS A 728 -29.87 5.55 -29.79
C LYS A 728 -30.03 6.40 -28.54
N ILE A 729 -29.65 7.66 -28.55
CA ILE A 729 -29.86 8.60 -27.47
C ILE A 729 -31.35 8.76 -27.13
N ARG A 730 -32.20 8.89 -28.14
CA ARG A 730 -33.68 8.96 -27.95
C ARG A 730 -34.28 7.71 -27.33
N LYS A 731 -33.65 6.58 -27.48
CA LYS A 731 -34.06 5.31 -26.84
C LYS A 731 -33.44 5.11 -25.46
N PHE A 732 -32.55 5.99 -25.01
CA PHE A 732 -31.89 5.87 -23.70
C PHE A 732 -32.90 5.73 -22.53
N PRO A 733 -34.06 6.42 -22.48
CA PRO A 733 -35.04 6.24 -21.43
C PRO A 733 -35.65 4.83 -21.31
N GLU A 734 -35.47 3.97 -22.34
CA GLU A 734 -35.90 2.58 -22.34
C GLU A 734 -34.86 1.63 -21.72
N VAL A 735 -33.65 2.11 -21.41
CA VAL A 735 -32.59 1.32 -20.81
C VAL A 735 -32.93 1.04 -19.35
N THR A 736 -32.92 -0.23 -18.97
CA THR A 736 -33.25 -0.67 -17.61
C THR A 736 -31.99 -0.94 -16.80
N ASP A 737 -32.10 -0.87 -15.47
CA ASP A 737 -31.03 -1.26 -14.55
C ASP A 737 -30.57 -2.71 -14.75
N ASP A 738 -31.49 -3.62 -15.06
CA ASP A 738 -31.17 -5.01 -15.35
C ASP A 738 -30.29 -5.15 -16.59
N GLN A 739 -30.52 -4.33 -17.63
CA GLN A 739 -29.67 -4.27 -18.80
C GLN A 739 -28.28 -3.74 -18.47
N LEU A 740 -28.17 -2.71 -17.60
CA LEU A 740 -26.90 -2.16 -17.14
C LEU A 740 -26.13 -3.19 -16.31
N ARG A 741 -26.81 -3.94 -15.44
CA ARG A 741 -26.21 -5.03 -14.66
C ARG A 741 -25.76 -6.20 -15.54
N ASP A 742 -26.52 -6.57 -16.57
CA ASP A 742 -26.14 -7.61 -17.55
C ASP A 742 -24.88 -7.18 -18.32
N ASN A 743 -24.81 -5.94 -18.76
CA ASN A 743 -23.62 -5.37 -19.40
C ASN A 743 -22.40 -5.38 -18.46
N TYR A 744 -22.60 -4.99 -17.19
CA TYR A 744 -21.56 -5.04 -16.16
C TYR A 744 -21.04 -6.47 -15.98
N ASP A 745 -21.93 -7.47 -15.86
CA ASP A 745 -21.57 -8.86 -15.68
C ASP A 745 -20.76 -9.41 -16.87
N LYS A 746 -21.15 -9.06 -18.10
CA LYS A 746 -20.43 -9.44 -19.31
C LYS A 746 -19.01 -8.87 -19.35
N ILE A 747 -18.86 -7.59 -19.04
CA ILE A 747 -17.55 -6.90 -19.03
C ILE A 747 -16.69 -7.38 -17.85
N SER A 748 -17.26 -7.51 -16.66
CA SER A 748 -16.55 -8.01 -15.47
C SER A 748 -15.97 -9.40 -15.68
N LYS A 749 -16.73 -10.29 -16.32
CA LYS A 749 -16.31 -11.66 -16.63
C LYS A 749 -15.08 -11.73 -17.54
N LEU A 750 -14.87 -10.71 -18.37
CA LEU A 750 -13.77 -10.68 -19.34
C LEU A 750 -12.60 -9.82 -18.85
N TYR A 751 -12.90 -8.65 -18.25
CA TYR A 751 -11.95 -7.57 -18.03
C TYR A 751 -11.86 -7.13 -16.55
N SER A 752 -12.43 -7.86 -15.60
CA SER A 752 -12.20 -7.56 -14.19
C SER A 752 -10.72 -7.75 -13.85
N ARG A 753 -10.24 -6.98 -12.88
CA ARG A 753 -8.87 -7.06 -12.39
C ARG A 753 -8.50 -8.46 -11.91
N GLU A 754 -9.43 -9.15 -11.28
CA GLU A 754 -9.25 -10.51 -10.80
C GLU A 754 -8.99 -11.48 -11.97
N VAL A 755 -9.87 -11.47 -12.97
CA VAL A 755 -9.77 -12.35 -14.14
C VAL A 755 -8.51 -12.10 -14.95
N LEU A 756 -8.18 -10.83 -15.22
CA LEU A 756 -6.97 -10.51 -15.98
C LEU A 756 -5.71 -10.75 -15.16
N GLY A 757 -5.75 -10.53 -13.84
CA GLY A 757 -4.68 -10.86 -12.93
C GLY A 757 -4.38 -12.36 -12.91
N GLU A 758 -5.40 -13.20 -12.88
CA GLU A 758 -5.24 -14.66 -12.94
C GLU A 758 -4.64 -15.12 -14.27
N LYS A 759 -5.21 -14.67 -15.38
CA LYS A 759 -4.67 -14.95 -16.72
C LYS A 759 -3.19 -14.55 -16.84
N PHE A 760 -2.85 -13.38 -16.30
CA PHE A 760 -1.47 -12.90 -16.39
C PHE A 760 -0.52 -13.68 -15.49
N VAL A 761 -0.95 -14.06 -14.27
CA VAL A 761 -0.15 -14.92 -13.37
C VAL A 761 0.08 -16.30 -14.00
N GLU A 762 -0.91 -16.87 -14.65
CA GLU A 762 -0.73 -18.12 -15.39
C GLU A 762 0.31 -17.99 -16.53
N PHE A 763 0.28 -16.87 -17.25
CA PHE A 763 1.25 -16.57 -18.29
C PHE A 763 2.66 -16.38 -17.74
N LEU A 764 2.83 -15.77 -16.55
CA LEU A 764 4.12 -15.62 -15.87
C LEU A 764 4.70 -16.95 -15.37
N LYS A 765 3.88 -17.98 -15.17
CA LYS A 765 4.32 -19.30 -14.69
C LYS A 765 4.75 -20.24 -15.80
N LYS A 766 4.32 -19.99 -17.04
CA LYS A 766 4.76 -20.72 -18.25
C LYS A 766 6.16 -20.28 -18.68
#